data_9156af5dba67f6f3882e8b9679077910
#
_entry.id   9156af5dba67f6f3882e8b9679077910
#
_cell.length_a   1.000
_cell.length_b   1.000
_cell.length_c   1.000
_cell.angle_alpha   90.00
_cell.angle_beta   90.00
_cell.angle_gamma   90.00
#
_symmetry.space_group_name_H-M   'P 1'
#
loop_
_entity.id
_entity.type
_entity.pdbx_description
1 polymer ?
#
loop_
_entity_poly.entity_id
_entity_poly.type
_entity_poly.pdbx_seq_one_letter_code
_entity_poly.pdbx_strand_id
1 'polypeptide(L)'
;MRKKQNYQWEKMTLGTCYYPEHWDKSLWREDLQRMLACGITTIRIGEFAWSKVEPREGEFAYEFFDSFLDVVKETPMKVIFGTPTATPPAWLTNKYPEVLNCRMDGVKFRHGMRRHYNYNSPVYRELCGRIVEKFGEHYAKHPNVIGWQIDNEINCEVDEFYSDSDTAAFRKFLQGKYGNLETLNSAWGAVFWNQEYTDWEEVYVPRPTIHNSTNPHQMLDYIRFVSESAISFCHMQSGILKKYIKEGDFITTNGMFRNLDNHKMTDEALDVYTYDSYPNFAYCLSEDPKQAKHLNDRRWSDKLAQVRSICPHFGIMEQQSGANGWNTRMEAPAPKPGQMMLWAMQSIAHGADYVSFFRWRTCTMGTEIYWHGILDYDNRDNRKLQEIGQIYKRVQAIGDTVGADYKAAFAVVQDYSNIWDSQVDVWHQRLTWASEEEIFTASQLQHTPMDYVYLLEGIEACELAKYPVLIYPHGILMSEKKAAVLKEYVEQGGCLILGARTGMKDENGKCTMTPMPGILAQLTGSDVKEFTFVGPADDAVSMDWDGNQLETGIFSDILEPVGENAKVLARYKSDYYEGRPSLIENTFGKGKVLHFGGTFTRENVKAFMAYTGILNPWKEVVEASEGCEISVKEKNGETYLFVLNYLAKEQEICLKVPCEDMDTKESVQGNVVLAAYETKVYRVLK
;
A
#
# COMPACT_ATOMS: atom_id res chain seq x y z
N MET A 1 11.34 -12.11 13.33
CA MET A 1 12.14 -11.36 12.29
C MET A 1 11.51 -11.59 10.93
N ARG A 2 11.12 -10.52 10.23
CA ARG A 2 10.65 -10.63 8.84
C ARG A 2 11.70 -11.30 7.96
N LYS A 3 11.25 -12.07 6.96
CA LYS A 3 12.14 -12.65 5.96
C LYS A 3 12.88 -11.52 5.24
N LYS A 4 14.19 -11.61 5.13
CA LYS A 4 14.97 -10.64 4.38
C LYS A 4 14.55 -10.71 2.92
N GLN A 5 14.36 -9.55 2.26
CA GLN A 5 14.13 -9.46 0.82
C GLN A 5 15.17 -10.30 0.07
N ASN A 6 14.72 -11.19 -0.83
CA ASN A 6 15.61 -12.16 -1.50
C ASN A 6 16.18 -11.60 -2.80
N TYR A 7 15.61 -10.50 -3.33
CA TYR A 7 16.05 -9.87 -4.58
C TYR A 7 16.20 -8.36 -4.40
N GLN A 8 17.23 -7.79 -5.00
CA GLN A 8 17.48 -6.35 -5.08
C GLN A 8 17.98 -5.99 -6.47
N TRP A 9 17.52 -4.88 -7.02
CA TRP A 9 18.05 -4.34 -8.26
C TRP A 9 19.46 -3.80 -8.00
N GLU A 10 20.41 -4.18 -8.86
CA GLU A 10 21.79 -3.69 -8.76
C GLU A 10 21.96 -2.28 -9.34
N LYS A 11 21.06 -1.88 -10.21
CA LYS A 11 21.02 -0.58 -10.87
C LYS A 11 19.60 -0.12 -11.10
N MET A 12 19.41 1.18 -11.16
CA MET A 12 18.13 1.77 -11.55
C MET A 12 17.74 1.32 -12.95
N THR A 13 16.58 0.71 -13.09
CA THR A 13 16.14 0.07 -14.32
C THR A 13 14.78 0.63 -14.75
N LEU A 14 14.63 0.97 -16.03
CA LEU A 14 13.35 1.33 -16.64
C LEU A 14 12.77 0.16 -17.42
N GLY A 15 11.46 -0.03 -17.24
CA GLY A 15 10.67 -1.03 -17.94
C GLY A 15 9.39 -0.47 -18.55
N THR A 16 8.64 -1.34 -19.22
CA THR A 16 7.27 -1.06 -19.68
C THR A 16 6.46 -2.34 -19.80
N CYS A 17 5.14 -2.22 -19.60
CA CYS A 17 4.21 -3.29 -19.90
C CYS A 17 4.01 -3.37 -21.41
N TYR A 18 4.15 -4.56 -21.96
CA TYR A 18 4.01 -4.82 -23.39
C TYR A 18 3.15 -6.05 -23.64
N TYR A 19 2.23 -5.95 -24.56
CA TYR A 19 1.27 -7.01 -24.90
C TYR A 19 1.48 -7.40 -26.35
N PRO A 20 2.45 -8.29 -26.68
CA PRO A 20 2.73 -8.68 -28.05
C PRO A 20 1.51 -9.28 -28.76
N GLU A 21 0.57 -9.87 -27.99
CA GLU A 21 -0.68 -10.42 -28.51
C GLU A 21 -1.69 -9.38 -28.99
N HIS A 22 -1.51 -8.10 -28.64
CA HIS A 22 -2.36 -7.01 -29.11
C HIS A 22 -1.92 -6.41 -30.47
N TRP A 23 -0.71 -6.74 -30.94
CA TRP A 23 -0.07 -6.06 -32.06
C TRP A 23 0.34 -7.04 -33.17
N ASP A 24 0.37 -6.55 -34.41
CA ASP A 24 0.93 -7.32 -35.51
C ASP A 24 2.42 -7.64 -35.27
N LYS A 25 2.84 -8.84 -35.64
CA LYS A 25 4.22 -9.31 -35.43
C LYS A 25 5.29 -8.42 -36.09
N SER A 26 4.94 -7.73 -37.18
CA SER A 26 5.84 -6.80 -37.90
C SER A 26 6.28 -5.62 -37.03
N LEU A 27 5.49 -5.24 -36.01
CA LEU A 27 5.79 -4.13 -35.10
C LEU A 27 6.77 -4.50 -33.98
N TRP A 28 6.92 -5.78 -33.64
CA TRP A 28 7.67 -6.20 -32.46
C TRP A 28 9.11 -5.72 -32.46
N ARG A 29 9.83 -5.90 -33.57
CA ARG A 29 11.24 -5.49 -33.68
C ARG A 29 11.42 -3.98 -33.56
N GLU A 30 10.57 -3.20 -34.25
CA GLU A 30 10.58 -1.75 -34.17
C GLU A 30 10.30 -1.27 -32.75
N ASP A 31 9.29 -1.84 -32.08
CA ASP A 31 8.94 -1.48 -30.71
C ASP A 31 10.11 -1.72 -29.74
N LEU A 32 10.74 -2.89 -29.80
CA LEU A 32 11.91 -3.20 -28.95
C LEU A 32 13.08 -2.23 -29.21
N GLN A 33 13.33 -1.88 -30.47
CA GLN A 33 14.38 -0.91 -30.81
C GLN A 33 14.07 0.49 -30.28
N ARG A 34 12.83 0.97 -30.39
CA ARG A 34 12.39 2.27 -29.87
C ARG A 34 12.43 2.31 -28.33
N MET A 35 12.03 1.23 -27.65
CA MET A 35 12.17 1.07 -26.21
C MET A 35 13.62 1.22 -25.76
N LEU A 36 14.53 0.46 -26.38
CA LEU A 36 15.95 0.51 -26.07
C LEU A 36 16.56 1.90 -26.34
N ALA A 37 16.14 2.56 -27.42
CA ALA A 37 16.62 3.90 -27.77
C ALA A 37 16.24 4.96 -26.72
N CYS A 38 15.12 4.81 -26.01
CA CYS A 38 14.73 5.71 -24.92
C CYS A 38 15.14 5.22 -23.51
N GLY A 39 15.91 4.10 -23.43
CA GLY A 39 16.47 3.58 -22.18
C GLY A 39 15.61 2.56 -21.44
N ILE A 40 14.50 2.10 -22.00
CA ILE A 40 13.71 0.99 -21.47
C ILE A 40 14.41 -0.33 -21.82
N THR A 41 14.76 -1.11 -20.80
CA THR A 41 15.54 -2.35 -20.96
C THR A 41 14.83 -3.59 -20.46
N THR A 42 13.62 -3.44 -19.91
CA THR A 42 12.82 -4.55 -19.37
C THR A 42 11.37 -4.41 -19.82
N ILE A 43 10.75 -5.53 -20.20
CA ILE A 43 9.32 -5.60 -20.52
C ILE A 43 8.62 -6.63 -19.65
N ARG A 44 7.37 -6.34 -19.24
CA ARG A 44 6.45 -7.33 -18.68
C ARG A 44 5.49 -7.80 -19.76
N ILE A 45 5.29 -9.12 -19.86
CA ILE A 45 4.43 -9.75 -20.87
C ILE A 45 3.63 -10.91 -20.28
N GLY A 46 2.52 -11.27 -20.90
CA GLY A 46 1.88 -12.58 -20.81
C GLY A 46 0.84 -12.76 -19.70
N GLU A 47 0.67 -11.84 -18.79
CA GLU A 47 -0.20 -11.95 -17.61
C GLU A 47 -1.70 -12.11 -17.93
N PHE A 48 -2.11 -11.86 -19.17
CA PHE A 48 -3.50 -12.02 -19.63
C PHE A 48 -3.67 -13.00 -20.79
N ALA A 49 -2.63 -13.76 -21.10
CA ALA A 49 -2.52 -14.49 -22.36
C ALA A 49 -2.78 -16.00 -22.26
N TRP A 50 -3.60 -16.47 -21.30
CA TRP A 50 -3.86 -17.91 -21.11
C TRP A 50 -4.32 -18.59 -22.42
N SER A 51 -5.31 -18.02 -23.12
CA SER A 51 -5.84 -18.58 -24.37
C SER A 51 -4.84 -18.64 -25.52
N LYS A 52 -3.73 -17.89 -25.45
CA LYS A 52 -2.65 -17.98 -26.45
C LYS A 52 -1.80 -19.23 -26.31
N VAL A 53 -1.67 -19.71 -25.06
CA VAL A 53 -0.86 -20.90 -24.74
C VAL A 53 -1.72 -22.15 -24.56
N GLU A 54 -2.96 -22.02 -24.08
CA GLU A 54 -3.91 -23.11 -23.97
C GLU A 54 -5.27 -22.69 -24.60
N PRO A 55 -5.37 -22.70 -25.94
CA PRO A 55 -6.59 -22.30 -26.66
C PRO A 55 -7.78 -23.24 -26.41
N ARG A 56 -7.49 -24.51 -26.09
CA ARG A 56 -8.45 -25.51 -25.60
C ARG A 56 -7.81 -26.29 -24.47
N GLU A 57 -8.63 -26.86 -23.60
CA GLU A 57 -8.16 -27.60 -22.46
C GLU A 57 -7.19 -28.74 -22.85
N GLY A 58 -5.97 -28.65 -22.31
CA GLY A 58 -4.90 -29.63 -22.54
C GLY A 58 -4.17 -29.52 -23.88
N GLU A 59 -4.60 -28.60 -24.76
CA GLU A 59 -3.90 -28.31 -26.02
C GLU A 59 -2.97 -27.12 -25.84
N PHE A 60 -1.66 -27.36 -25.71
CA PHE A 60 -0.67 -26.30 -25.50
C PHE A 60 -0.02 -25.86 -26.81
N ALA A 61 0.00 -24.54 -27.07
CA ALA A 61 0.56 -23.89 -28.25
C ALA A 61 1.55 -22.80 -27.81
N TYR A 62 2.84 -23.02 -28.00
CA TYR A 62 3.89 -22.11 -27.53
C TYR A 62 4.41 -21.18 -28.64
N GLU A 63 4.09 -21.45 -29.90
CA GLU A 63 4.67 -20.83 -31.10
C GLU A 63 4.52 -19.31 -31.12
N PHE A 64 3.47 -18.77 -30.46
CA PHE A 64 3.26 -17.33 -30.41
C PHE A 64 4.36 -16.64 -29.60
N PHE A 65 4.52 -17.04 -28.33
CA PHE A 65 5.53 -16.44 -27.47
C PHE A 65 6.95 -16.90 -27.85
N ASP A 66 7.16 -18.10 -28.37
CA ASP A 66 8.45 -18.52 -28.91
C ASP A 66 8.89 -17.58 -30.02
N SER A 67 8.00 -17.27 -30.98
CA SER A 67 8.29 -16.32 -32.06
C SER A 67 8.61 -14.92 -31.54
N PHE A 68 7.95 -14.46 -30.47
CA PHE A 68 8.24 -13.17 -29.86
C PHE A 68 9.58 -13.19 -29.12
N LEU A 69 9.83 -14.23 -28.33
CA LEU A 69 11.08 -14.39 -27.57
C LEU A 69 12.30 -14.58 -28.47
N ASP A 70 12.14 -15.15 -29.66
CA ASP A 70 13.19 -15.18 -30.67
C ASP A 70 13.61 -13.78 -31.13
N VAL A 71 12.63 -12.86 -31.31
CA VAL A 71 12.93 -11.45 -31.61
C VAL A 71 13.59 -10.75 -30.42
N VAL A 72 13.12 -11.01 -29.20
CA VAL A 72 13.71 -10.48 -27.95
C VAL A 72 15.15 -10.94 -27.81
N LYS A 73 15.45 -12.20 -28.10
CA LYS A 73 16.79 -12.82 -27.97
C LYS A 73 17.87 -12.12 -28.80
N GLU A 74 17.49 -11.47 -29.89
CA GLU A 74 18.40 -10.67 -30.71
C GLU A 74 18.76 -9.30 -30.10
N THR A 75 18.21 -8.99 -28.94
CA THR A 75 18.34 -7.69 -28.25
C THR A 75 18.82 -7.88 -26.81
N PRO A 76 19.31 -6.82 -26.13
CA PRO A 76 19.60 -6.87 -24.69
C PRO A 76 18.35 -6.79 -23.81
N MET A 77 17.13 -6.70 -24.38
CA MET A 77 15.87 -6.57 -23.65
C MET A 77 15.68 -7.73 -22.67
N LYS A 78 15.24 -7.43 -21.45
CA LYS A 78 14.89 -8.40 -20.42
C LYS A 78 13.38 -8.53 -20.30
N VAL A 79 12.93 -9.69 -19.82
CA VAL A 79 11.52 -10.06 -19.75
C VAL A 79 11.15 -10.45 -18.32
N ILE A 80 10.09 -9.86 -17.81
CA ILE A 80 9.32 -10.34 -16.66
C ILE A 80 8.09 -11.03 -17.25
N PHE A 81 7.94 -12.33 -17.01
CA PHE A 81 6.83 -13.09 -17.56
C PHE A 81 5.70 -13.19 -16.53
N GLY A 82 4.46 -12.86 -16.91
CA GLY A 82 3.27 -12.97 -16.07
C GLY A 82 2.61 -14.33 -16.13
N THR A 83 2.16 -14.88 -14.98
CA THR A 83 1.25 -16.03 -14.99
C THR A 83 -0.15 -15.55 -15.37
N PRO A 84 -0.85 -16.22 -16.30
CA PRO A 84 -2.07 -15.65 -16.91
C PRO A 84 -3.35 -15.94 -16.12
N THR A 85 -3.24 -16.10 -14.81
CA THR A 85 -4.33 -16.58 -13.97
C THR A 85 -5.39 -15.54 -13.63
N ALA A 86 -5.13 -14.25 -13.89
CA ALA A 86 -6.11 -13.18 -13.72
C ALA A 86 -7.28 -13.24 -14.74
N THR A 87 -7.09 -13.93 -15.87
CA THR A 87 -8.04 -13.96 -16.99
C THR A 87 -8.24 -15.40 -17.50
N PRO A 88 -9.00 -16.24 -16.77
CA PRO A 88 -9.26 -17.58 -17.23
C PRO A 88 -9.99 -17.59 -18.59
N PRO A 89 -9.65 -18.53 -19.50
CA PRO A 89 -10.23 -18.60 -20.84
C PRO A 89 -11.70 -18.99 -20.80
N ALA A 90 -12.45 -18.61 -21.85
CA ALA A 90 -13.88 -18.89 -21.95
C ALA A 90 -14.24 -20.37 -21.86
N TRP A 91 -13.41 -21.27 -22.43
CA TRP A 91 -13.63 -22.71 -22.36
C TRP A 91 -13.63 -23.21 -20.91
N LEU A 92 -12.77 -22.64 -20.04
CA LEU A 92 -12.63 -23.03 -18.64
C LEU A 92 -13.91 -22.72 -17.85
N THR A 93 -14.36 -21.49 -17.90
CA THR A 93 -15.53 -21.03 -17.14
C THR A 93 -16.85 -21.58 -17.70
N ASN A 94 -16.87 -21.94 -18.99
CA ASN A 94 -18.04 -22.60 -19.60
C ASN A 94 -18.14 -24.09 -19.19
N LYS A 95 -16.99 -24.79 -19.17
CA LYS A 95 -16.92 -26.21 -18.81
C LYS A 95 -17.05 -26.42 -17.30
N TYR A 96 -16.50 -25.53 -16.50
CA TYR A 96 -16.40 -25.61 -15.05
C TYR A 96 -17.05 -24.38 -14.37
N PRO A 97 -18.38 -24.22 -14.43
CA PRO A 97 -19.06 -23.06 -13.88
C PRO A 97 -18.92 -22.87 -12.35
N GLU A 98 -18.45 -23.90 -11.63
CA GLU A 98 -18.11 -23.86 -10.21
C GLU A 98 -16.87 -23.00 -9.91
N VAL A 99 -16.07 -22.66 -10.91
CA VAL A 99 -14.92 -21.74 -10.74
C VAL A 99 -15.34 -20.29 -10.64
N LEU A 100 -16.57 -19.98 -11.03
CA LEU A 100 -17.07 -18.61 -11.07
C LEU A 100 -17.30 -18.08 -9.66
N ASN A 101 -16.79 -16.88 -9.39
CA ASN A 101 -17.10 -16.16 -8.16
C ASN A 101 -18.57 -15.69 -8.18
N CYS A 102 -19.12 -15.50 -6.99
CA CYS A 102 -20.45 -14.95 -6.82
C CYS A 102 -20.45 -13.83 -5.78
N ARG A 103 -21.37 -12.89 -5.95
CA ARG A 103 -21.60 -11.82 -4.98
C ARG A 103 -22.34 -12.37 -3.76
N MET A 104 -22.38 -11.57 -2.68
CA MET A 104 -23.10 -11.92 -1.44
C MET A 104 -24.57 -12.28 -1.70
N ASP A 105 -25.22 -11.65 -2.70
CA ASP A 105 -26.61 -11.91 -3.09
C ASP A 105 -26.79 -13.21 -3.93
N GLY A 106 -25.72 -13.96 -4.17
CA GLY A 106 -25.73 -15.22 -4.91
C GLY A 106 -25.64 -15.08 -6.44
N VAL A 107 -25.54 -13.85 -6.97
CA VAL A 107 -25.39 -13.65 -8.42
C VAL A 107 -23.96 -13.99 -8.84
N LYS A 108 -23.83 -14.98 -9.74
CA LYS A 108 -22.54 -15.41 -10.29
C LYS A 108 -22.04 -14.43 -11.35
N PHE A 109 -20.75 -14.11 -11.28
CA PHE A 109 -20.05 -13.42 -12.37
C PHE A 109 -19.98 -14.31 -13.62
N ARG A 110 -19.72 -13.71 -14.77
CA ARG A 110 -19.58 -14.44 -16.04
C ARG A 110 -18.29 -14.02 -16.73
N HIS A 111 -17.84 -14.84 -17.68
CA HIS A 111 -16.75 -14.48 -18.57
C HIS A 111 -17.04 -13.18 -19.33
N GLY A 112 -16.03 -12.33 -19.51
CA GLY A 112 -16.14 -11.07 -20.24
C GLY A 112 -15.30 -9.93 -19.66
N MET A 113 -14.73 -10.15 -18.47
CA MET A 113 -13.76 -9.29 -17.81
C MET A 113 -12.77 -10.17 -17.05
N ARG A 114 -11.70 -9.60 -16.46
CA ARG A 114 -10.81 -10.31 -15.55
C ARG A 114 -11.50 -10.55 -14.20
N ARG A 115 -10.98 -11.50 -13.35
CA ARG A 115 -11.37 -11.75 -11.94
C ARG A 115 -12.78 -12.25 -11.70
N HIS A 116 -13.35 -12.98 -12.62
CA HIS A 116 -14.67 -13.61 -12.45
C HIS A 116 -14.59 -15.00 -11.80
N TYR A 117 -13.44 -15.42 -11.31
CA TYR A 117 -13.14 -16.69 -10.64
C TYR A 117 -13.04 -16.54 -9.11
N ASN A 118 -12.94 -17.66 -8.40
CA ASN A 118 -12.62 -17.66 -6.97
C ASN A 118 -11.36 -18.47 -6.64
N TYR A 119 -10.59 -18.00 -5.68
CA TYR A 119 -9.33 -18.61 -5.26
C TYR A 119 -9.47 -19.97 -4.58
N ASN A 120 -10.66 -20.31 -4.10
CA ASN A 120 -10.94 -21.52 -3.31
C ASN A 120 -11.57 -22.64 -4.11
N SER A 121 -11.86 -22.43 -5.39
CA SER A 121 -12.31 -23.52 -6.27
C SER A 121 -11.18 -24.53 -6.48
N PRO A 122 -11.34 -25.80 -6.07
CA PRO A 122 -10.32 -26.83 -6.31
C PRO A 122 -9.99 -27.00 -7.79
N VAL A 123 -11.00 -26.96 -8.65
CA VAL A 123 -10.85 -27.07 -10.11
C VAL A 123 -10.05 -25.89 -10.65
N TYR A 124 -10.34 -24.67 -10.17
CA TYR A 124 -9.58 -23.50 -10.62
C TYR A 124 -8.11 -23.58 -10.21
N ARG A 125 -7.82 -23.97 -8.96
CA ARG A 125 -6.45 -24.16 -8.47
C ARG A 125 -5.68 -25.23 -9.27
N GLU A 126 -6.33 -26.34 -9.62
CA GLU A 126 -5.74 -27.39 -10.44
C GLU A 126 -5.35 -26.85 -11.83
N LEU A 127 -6.29 -26.17 -12.50
CA LEU A 127 -6.07 -25.62 -13.83
C LEU A 127 -5.02 -24.49 -13.83
N CYS A 128 -5.04 -23.63 -12.80
CA CYS A 128 -3.99 -22.61 -12.59
C CYS A 128 -2.63 -23.27 -12.36
N GLY A 129 -2.56 -24.28 -11.50
CA GLY A 129 -1.31 -25.00 -11.26
C GLY A 129 -0.74 -25.59 -12.55
N ARG A 130 -1.60 -26.20 -13.38
CA ARG A 130 -1.22 -26.77 -14.67
C ARG A 130 -0.65 -25.72 -15.64
N ILE A 131 -1.35 -24.59 -15.83
CA ILE A 131 -0.86 -23.55 -16.77
C ILE A 131 0.43 -22.88 -16.25
N VAL A 132 0.55 -22.62 -14.96
CA VAL A 132 1.76 -22.06 -14.35
C VAL A 132 2.94 -23.03 -14.51
N GLU A 133 2.71 -24.33 -14.31
CA GLU A 133 3.73 -25.36 -14.55
C GLU A 133 4.19 -25.38 -15.99
N LYS A 134 3.26 -25.33 -16.97
CA LYS A 134 3.57 -25.30 -18.39
C LYS A 134 4.32 -24.05 -18.81
N PHE A 135 4.00 -22.89 -18.25
CA PHE A 135 4.77 -21.66 -18.46
C PHE A 135 6.18 -21.77 -17.88
N GLY A 136 6.32 -22.22 -16.64
CA GLY A 136 7.60 -22.41 -15.98
C GLY A 136 8.49 -23.42 -16.71
N GLU A 137 7.95 -24.59 -17.06
CA GLU A 137 8.65 -25.64 -17.79
C GLU A 137 9.22 -25.14 -19.12
N HIS A 138 8.42 -24.37 -19.90
CA HIS A 138 8.77 -23.96 -21.25
C HIS A 138 9.62 -22.68 -21.29
N TYR A 139 9.25 -21.64 -20.53
CA TYR A 139 9.84 -20.29 -20.67
C TYR A 139 10.92 -19.95 -19.64
N ALA A 140 10.97 -20.61 -18.46
CA ALA A 140 11.84 -20.14 -17.38
C ALA A 140 13.33 -20.20 -17.70
N LYS A 141 13.75 -21.08 -18.60
CA LYS A 141 15.17 -21.20 -19.01
C LYS A 141 15.57 -20.25 -20.13
N HIS A 142 14.63 -19.44 -20.67
CA HIS A 142 14.97 -18.49 -21.71
C HIS A 142 15.96 -17.43 -21.20
N PRO A 143 17.03 -17.08 -21.93
CA PRO A 143 18.13 -16.23 -21.44
C PRO A 143 17.70 -14.79 -21.11
N ASN A 144 16.66 -14.29 -21.75
CA ASN A 144 16.15 -12.94 -21.50
C ASN A 144 15.10 -12.86 -20.40
N VAL A 145 14.48 -13.98 -19.99
CA VAL A 145 13.55 -14.00 -18.84
C VAL A 145 14.36 -13.89 -17.56
N ILE A 146 14.06 -12.89 -16.73
CA ILE A 146 14.77 -12.58 -15.48
C ILE A 146 13.87 -12.57 -14.25
N GLY A 147 12.58 -12.67 -14.45
CA GLY A 147 11.62 -12.62 -13.35
C GLY A 147 10.22 -13.05 -13.76
N TRP A 148 9.40 -13.31 -12.77
CA TRP A 148 8.01 -13.77 -12.90
C TRP A 148 7.08 -12.92 -12.07
N GLN A 149 5.99 -12.47 -12.69
CA GLN A 149 4.88 -11.88 -11.97
C GLN A 149 3.78 -12.92 -11.79
N ILE A 150 3.37 -13.18 -10.55
CA ILE A 150 2.22 -14.03 -10.26
C ILE A 150 0.95 -13.22 -10.46
N ASP A 151 0.04 -13.72 -11.33
CA ASP A 151 -1.26 -13.10 -11.58
C ASP A 151 -1.10 -11.61 -11.96
N ASN A 152 -2.10 -10.79 -11.65
CA ASN A 152 -2.02 -9.34 -11.79
C ASN A 152 -2.94 -8.69 -10.75
N GLU A 153 -2.42 -7.77 -9.93
CA GLU A 153 -3.20 -6.94 -9.00
C GLU A 153 -4.19 -7.77 -8.14
N ILE A 154 -3.67 -8.67 -7.31
CA ILE A 154 -4.47 -9.56 -6.45
C ILE A 154 -5.48 -8.74 -5.62
N ASN A 155 -6.75 -9.15 -5.63
CA ASN A 155 -7.91 -8.48 -5.03
C ASN A 155 -8.30 -7.11 -5.65
N CYS A 156 -7.73 -6.72 -6.81
CA CYS A 156 -8.26 -5.57 -7.56
C CYS A 156 -9.66 -5.89 -8.10
N GLU A 157 -10.57 -4.92 -8.11
CA GLU A 157 -11.98 -4.97 -8.51
C GLU A 157 -12.84 -5.96 -7.71
N VAL A 158 -12.32 -7.11 -7.29
CA VAL A 158 -13.05 -8.14 -6.53
C VAL A 158 -12.18 -8.62 -5.37
N ASP A 159 -12.58 -8.26 -4.18
CA ASP A 159 -11.94 -8.59 -2.91
C ASP A 159 -12.88 -9.34 -1.95
N GLU A 160 -13.96 -9.92 -2.50
CA GLU A 160 -14.99 -10.66 -1.80
C GLU A 160 -15.41 -11.90 -2.59
N PHE A 161 -15.64 -13.02 -1.89
CA PHE A 161 -15.88 -14.34 -2.50
C PHE A 161 -16.95 -15.11 -1.73
N TYR A 162 -18.07 -15.45 -2.38
CA TYR A 162 -19.24 -16.02 -1.72
C TYR A 162 -19.76 -17.30 -2.36
N SER A 163 -18.93 -18.04 -3.09
CA SER A 163 -19.32 -19.31 -3.71
C SER A 163 -19.42 -20.45 -2.67
N ASP A 164 -19.92 -21.62 -3.11
CA ASP A 164 -19.96 -22.81 -2.27
C ASP A 164 -18.56 -23.30 -1.90
N SER A 165 -17.58 -23.17 -2.83
CA SER A 165 -16.17 -23.49 -2.56
C SER A 165 -15.59 -22.56 -1.48
N ASP A 166 -15.98 -21.29 -1.47
CA ASP A 166 -15.55 -20.34 -0.45
C ASP A 166 -16.15 -20.67 0.90
N THR A 167 -17.43 -21.09 0.94
CA THR A 167 -18.07 -21.55 2.18
C THR A 167 -17.35 -22.76 2.76
N ALA A 168 -17.03 -23.76 1.93
CA ALA A 168 -16.32 -24.95 2.37
C ALA A 168 -14.90 -24.64 2.88
N ALA A 169 -14.19 -23.73 2.20
CA ALA A 169 -12.87 -23.28 2.60
C ALA A 169 -12.90 -22.43 3.88
N PHE A 170 -13.91 -21.56 4.04
CA PHE A 170 -14.12 -20.75 5.24
C PHE A 170 -14.34 -21.61 6.49
N ARG A 171 -15.15 -22.66 6.39
CA ARG A 171 -15.33 -23.63 7.48
C ARG A 171 -14.00 -24.25 7.90
N LYS A 172 -13.15 -24.67 6.96
CA LYS A 172 -11.81 -25.20 7.26
C LYS A 172 -10.90 -24.18 7.93
N PHE A 173 -10.93 -22.95 7.46
CA PHE A 173 -10.21 -21.86 8.07
C PHE A 173 -10.63 -21.66 9.53
N LEU A 174 -11.93 -21.60 9.81
CA LEU A 174 -12.48 -21.43 11.16
C LEU A 174 -12.20 -22.64 12.06
N GLN A 175 -12.26 -23.85 11.52
CA GLN A 175 -11.88 -25.08 12.25
C GLN A 175 -10.41 -25.05 12.65
N GLY A 176 -9.54 -24.57 11.76
CA GLY A 176 -8.11 -24.37 12.06
C GLY A 176 -7.88 -23.30 13.12
N LYS A 177 -8.64 -22.21 13.11
CA LYS A 177 -8.51 -21.08 14.04
C LYS A 177 -9.07 -21.39 15.43
N TYR A 178 -10.25 -22.01 15.52
CA TYR A 178 -11.01 -22.16 16.76
C TYR A 178 -11.04 -23.58 17.31
N GLY A 179 -10.79 -24.57 16.49
CA GLY A 179 -10.81 -25.98 16.86
C GLY A 179 -12.19 -26.57 17.03
N ASN A 180 -13.12 -25.87 17.70
CA ASN A 180 -14.47 -26.35 17.97
C ASN A 180 -15.50 -25.20 17.93
N LEU A 181 -16.80 -25.56 17.87
CA LEU A 181 -17.90 -24.61 17.77
C LEU A 181 -18.14 -23.80 19.07
N GLU A 182 -17.83 -24.34 20.23
CA GLU A 182 -17.95 -23.63 21.50
C GLU A 182 -17.03 -22.41 21.51
N THR A 183 -15.78 -22.59 21.10
CA THR A 183 -14.79 -21.52 20.99
C THR A 183 -15.21 -20.48 19.92
N LEU A 184 -15.69 -20.95 18.75
CA LEU A 184 -16.23 -20.08 17.69
C LEU A 184 -17.40 -19.24 18.19
N ASN A 185 -18.43 -19.89 18.80
CA ASN A 185 -19.62 -19.21 19.30
C ASN A 185 -19.25 -18.15 20.35
N SER A 186 -18.31 -18.49 21.25
CA SER A 186 -17.80 -17.52 22.21
C SER A 186 -17.09 -16.35 21.54
N ALA A 187 -16.19 -16.59 20.58
CA ALA A 187 -15.47 -15.55 19.87
C ALA A 187 -16.39 -14.60 19.08
N TRP A 188 -17.43 -15.14 18.46
CA TRP A 188 -18.38 -14.35 17.68
C TRP A 188 -19.52 -13.76 18.51
N GLY A 189 -19.56 -14.04 19.83
CA GLY A 189 -20.68 -13.59 20.68
C GLY A 189 -22.02 -14.11 20.18
N ALA A 190 -22.05 -15.35 19.69
CA ALA A 190 -23.17 -15.95 18.96
C ALA A 190 -24.45 -16.10 19.81
N VAL A 191 -24.34 -16.01 21.12
CA VAL A 191 -25.51 -15.94 22.04
C VAL A 191 -26.40 -14.74 21.73
N PHE A 192 -25.87 -13.66 21.15
CA PHE A 192 -26.62 -12.48 20.77
C PHE A 192 -27.56 -12.80 19.60
N TRP A 193 -28.86 -12.56 19.78
CA TRP A 193 -29.94 -12.91 18.86
C TRP A 193 -29.97 -14.39 18.45
N ASN A 194 -29.50 -15.28 19.33
CA ASN A 194 -29.58 -16.75 19.14
C ASN A 194 -28.88 -17.22 17.84
N GLN A 195 -27.65 -16.76 17.63
CA GLN A 195 -26.82 -17.13 16.46
C GLN A 195 -25.87 -18.29 16.73
N GLU A 196 -26.05 -19.04 17.84
CA GLU A 196 -25.17 -20.16 18.20
C GLU A 196 -25.25 -21.31 17.17
N TYR A 197 -24.09 -21.78 16.77
CA TYR A 197 -23.94 -22.89 15.84
C TYR A 197 -23.74 -24.19 16.61
N THR A 198 -24.40 -25.27 16.14
CA THR A 198 -24.34 -26.63 16.73
C THR A 198 -23.67 -27.62 15.77
N ASP A 199 -23.60 -27.28 14.48
CA ASP A 199 -22.92 -28.03 13.44
C ASP A 199 -22.09 -27.09 12.55
N TRP A 200 -20.92 -27.54 12.09
CA TRP A 200 -20.09 -26.78 11.15
C TRP A 200 -20.80 -26.53 9.82
N GLU A 201 -21.73 -27.39 9.41
CA GLU A 201 -22.51 -27.19 8.19
C GLU A 201 -23.49 -26.02 8.26
N GLU A 202 -23.78 -25.49 9.45
CA GLU A 202 -24.59 -24.29 9.66
C GLU A 202 -23.79 -23.00 9.43
N VAL A 203 -22.44 -23.09 9.39
CA VAL A 203 -21.55 -21.94 9.21
C VAL A 203 -21.35 -21.67 7.73
N TYR A 204 -21.66 -20.47 7.28
CA TYR A 204 -21.49 -19.99 5.91
C TYR A 204 -20.60 -18.76 5.87
N VAL A 205 -20.01 -18.47 4.72
CA VAL A 205 -19.54 -17.10 4.43
C VAL A 205 -20.70 -16.12 4.62
N PRO A 206 -20.45 -14.86 4.99
CA PRO A 206 -21.53 -13.90 5.25
C PRO A 206 -22.59 -13.88 4.14
N ARG A 207 -23.85 -13.69 4.52
CA ARG A 207 -25.00 -13.63 3.63
C ARG A 207 -25.77 -12.33 3.88
N PRO A 208 -26.57 -11.84 2.92
CA PRO A 208 -27.42 -10.68 3.13
C PRO A 208 -28.33 -10.89 4.32
N THR A 209 -28.37 -9.92 5.22
CA THR A 209 -29.21 -9.88 6.41
C THR A 209 -30.18 -8.72 6.33
N ILE A 210 -31.20 -8.74 7.23
CA ILE A 210 -32.08 -7.58 7.38
C ILE A 210 -31.22 -6.35 7.74
N HIS A 211 -31.39 -5.27 6.99
CA HIS A 211 -30.61 -4.03 7.12
C HIS A 211 -29.10 -4.17 6.91
N ASN A 212 -28.64 -5.25 6.29
CA ASN A 212 -27.21 -5.56 6.09
C ASN A 212 -26.40 -5.53 7.41
N SER A 213 -27.03 -5.93 8.51
CA SER A 213 -26.42 -6.01 9.84
C SER A 213 -25.90 -7.42 10.12
N THR A 214 -24.84 -7.81 9.43
CA THR A 214 -24.15 -9.08 9.67
C THR A 214 -23.37 -9.01 11.00
N ASN A 215 -23.16 -10.16 11.66
CA ASN A 215 -22.32 -10.26 12.85
C ASN A 215 -20.90 -9.71 12.53
N PRO A 216 -20.43 -8.64 13.21
CA PRO A 216 -19.15 -7.99 12.88
C PRO A 216 -17.94 -8.90 13.11
N HIS A 217 -18.03 -9.83 14.06
CA HIS A 217 -16.95 -10.78 14.36
C HIS A 217 -16.81 -11.83 13.25
N GLN A 218 -17.95 -12.31 12.70
CA GLN A 218 -17.98 -13.16 11.52
C GLN A 218 -17.40 -12.43 10.29
N MET A 219 -17.77 -11.17 10.09
CA MET A 219 -17.25 -10.35 8.98
C MET A 219 -15.75 -10.14 9.10
N LEU A 220 -15.23 -9.87 10.30
CA LEU A 220 -13.80 -9.71 10.53
C LEU A 220 -13.03 -10.99 10.19
N ASP A 221 -13.54 -12.16 10.61
CA ASP A 221 -12.94 -13.44 10.26
C ASP A 221 -13.07 -13.79 8.77
N TYR A 222 -14.15 -13.36 8.15
CA TYR A 222 -14.32 -13.52 6.71
C TYR A 222 -13.28 -12.71 5.92
N ILE A 223 -13.00 -11.47 6.31
CA ILE A 223 -11.95 -10.66 5.67
C ILE A 223 -10.57 -11.29 5.86
N ARG A 224 -10.27 -11.81 7.06
CA ARG A 224 -9.05 -12.59 7.32
C ARG A 224 -8.93 -13.81 6.40
N PHE A 225 -10.03 -14.53 6.24
CA PHE A 225 -10.11 -15.67 5.34
C PHE A 225 -9.87 -15.29 3.87
N VAL A 226 -10.42 -14.18 3.40
CA VAL A 226 -10.16 -13.68 2.03
C VAL A 226 -8.68 -13.43 1.82
N SER A 227 -8.00 -12.77 2.77
CA SER A 227 -6.55 -12.56 2.74
C SER A 227 -5.77 -13.87 2.67
N GLU A 228 -6.07 -14.82 3.55
CA GLU A 228 -5.40 -16.14 3.55
C GLU A 228 -5.63 -16.91 2.25
N SER A 229 -6.82 -16.81 1.67
CA SER A 229 -7.14 -17.45 0.39
C SER A 229 -6.27 -16.92 -0.75
N ALA A 230 -6.13 -15.60 -0.83
CA ALA A 230 -5.29 -14.93 -1.83
C ALA A 230 -3.80 -15.28 -1.64
N ILE A 231 -3.30 -15.24 -0.40
CA ILE A 231 -1.91 -15.61 -0.07
C ILE A 231 -1.63 -17.06 -0.45
N SER A 232 -2.52 -17.98 -0.07
CA SER A 232 -2.39 -19.40 -0.42
C SER A 232 -2.40 -19.64 -1.93
N PHE A 233 -3.17 -18.86 -2.69
CA PHE A 233 -3.19 -18.94 -4.15
C PHE A 233 -1.87 -18.44 -4.77
N CYS A 234 -1.32 -17.34 -4.27
CA CYS A 234 0.00 -16.84 -4.69
C CYS A 234 1.12 -17.82 -4.32
N HIS A 235 1.09 -18.36 -3.10
CA HIS A 235 2.08 -19.33 -2.63
C HIS A 235 2.11 -20.61 -3.48
N MET A 236 0.95 -21.09 -3.90
CA MET A 236 0.84 -22.24 -4.82
C MET A 236 1.59 -21.97 -6.13
N GLN A 237 1.34 -20.82 -6.76
CA GLN A 237 1.98 -20.46 -8.04
C GLN A 237 3.50 -20.26 -7.87
N SER A 238 3.91 -19.55 -6.82
CA SER A 238 5.33 -19.36 -6.48
C SER A 238 6.04 -20.69 -6.28
N GLY A 239 5.44 -21.62 -5.52
CA GLY A 239 6.00 -22.95 -5.28
C GLY A 239 6.18 -23.79 -6.56
N ILE A 240 5.31 -23.59 -7.55
CA ILE A 240 5.45 -24.23 -8.87
C ILE A 240 6.61 -23.59 -9.64
N LEU A 241 6.61 -22.26 -9.76
CA LEU A 241 7.64 -21.53 -10.52
C LEU A 241 9.04 -21.77 -9.99
N LYS A 242 9.23 -21.84 -8.68
CA LYS A 242 10.52 -22.11 -8.01
C LYS A 242 11.21 -23.42 -8.46
N LYS A 243 10.46 -24.36 -9.04
CA LYS A 243 11.04 -25.60 -9.61
C LYS A 243 11.77 -25.37 -10.94
N TYR A 244 11.46 -24.28 -11.65
CA TYR A 244 11.86 -24.06 -13.04
C TYR A 244 12.75 -22.83 -13.23
N ILE A 245 12.57 -21.76 -12.46
CA ILE A 245 13.31 -20.51 -12.60
C ILE A 245 14.82 -20.70 -12.43
N LYS A 246 15.60 -19.79 -13.00
CA LYS A 246 17.07 -19.78 -12.87
C LYS A 246 17.46 -19.16 -11.54
N GLU A 247 18.65 -19.50 -11.06
CA GLU A 247 19.29 -18.78 -9.97
C GLU A 247 19.46 -17.30 -10.34
N GLY A 248 19.08 -16.41 -9.45
CA GLY A 248 19.09 -14.95 -9.67
C GLY A 248 17.82 -14.38 -10.29
N ASP A 249 16.91 -15.23 -10.82
CA ASP A 249 15.58 -14.77 -11.22
C ASP A 249 14.71 -14.49 -9.96
N PHE A 250 13.72 -13.61 -10.10
CA PHE A 250 12.81 -13.25 -9.00
C PHE A 250 11.35 -13.56 -9.30
N ILE A 251 10.58 -13.69 -8.24
CA ILE A 251 9.11 -13.78 -8.27
C ILE A 251 8.53 -12.56 -7.57
N THR A 252 7.56 -11.93 -8.23
CA THR A 252 6.82 -10.77 -7.72
C THR A 252 5.33 -10.86 -8.04
N THR A 253 4.54 -9.94 -7.50
CA THR A 253 3.22 -9.54 -8.00
C THR A 253 3.08 -8.04 -7.85
N ASN A 254 2.05 -7.44 -8.43
CA ASN A 254 1.86 -5.99 -8.46
C ASN A 254 0.59 -5.54 -7.74
N GLY A 255 0.56 -4.26 -7.40
CA GLY A 255 -0.58 -3.62 -6.75
C GLY A 255 -0.64 -3.84 -5.23
N MET A 256 -1.48 -3.06 -4.56
CA MET A 256 -1.76 -3.15 -3.13
C MET A 256 -3.24 -2.87 -2.92
N PHE A 257 -4.02 -3.93 -2.66
CA PHE A 257 -5.48 -3.85 -2.61
C PHE A 257 -6.04 -4.26 -1.25
N ARG A 258 -7.33 -4.05 -1.08
CA ARG A 258 -8.06 -4.36 0.16
C ARG A 258 -8.06 -5.86 0.46
N ASN A 259 -8.35 -6.18 1.72
CA ASN A 259 -8.56 -7.54 2.21
C ASN A 259 -7.38 -8.48 1.91
N LEU A 260 -6.15 -7.96 1.99
CA LEU A 260 -4.93 -8.70 1.74
C LEU A 260 -3.82 -8.24 2.69
N ASP A 261 -3.24 -9.16 3.44
CA ASP A 261 -1.97 -8.95 4.15
C ASP A 261 -0.81 -9.05 3.16
N ASN A 262 -0.44 -7.88 2.62
CA ASN A 262 0.63 -7.79 1.63
C ASN A 262 2.02 -8.13 2.21
N HIS A 263 2.23 -7.93 3.51
CA HIS A 263 3.47 -8.30 4.18
C HIS A 263 3.62 -9.83 4.22
N LYS A 264 2.58 -10.54 4.71
CA LYS A 264 2.56 -12.00 4.75
C LYS A 264 2.66 -12.61 3.35
N MET A 265 1.93 -12.07 2.38
CA MET A 265 2.03 -12.51 0.99
C MET A 265 3.46 -12.40 0.46
N THR A 266 4.13 -11.28 0.73
CA THR A 266 5.51 -11.05 0.30
C THR A 266 6.45 -12.03 0.97
N ASP A 267 6.34 -12.20 2.28
CA ASP A 267 7.21 -13.10 3.05
C ASP A 267 7.06 -14.58 2.64
N GLU A 268 5.86 -15.02 2.26
CA GLU A 268 5.58 -16.41 1.91
C GLU A 268 5.76 -16.73 0.42
N ALA A 269 5.42 -15.80 -0.47
CA ALA A 269 5.29 -16.10 -1.90
C ALA A 269 6.27 -15.35 -2.80
N LEU A 270 6.81 -14.19 -2.40
CA LEU A 270 7.55 -13.31 -3.29
C LEU A 270 9.03 -13.20 -2.90
N ASP A 271 9.85 -12.77 -3.84
CA ASP A 271 11.27 -12.42 -3.62
C ASP A 271 11.46 -10.92 -3.49
N VAL A 272 10.60 -10.14 -4.13
CA VAL A 272 10.52 -8.68 -4.09
C VAL A 272 9.07 -8.25 -4.33
N TYR A 273 8.68 -7.11 -3.77
CA TYR A 273 7.35 -6.54 -3.99
C TYR A 273 7.40 -5.48 -5.09
N THR A 274 6.38 -5.46 -5.95
CA THR A 274 6.17 -4.38 -6.92
C THR A 274 4.80 -3.75 -6.76
N TYR A 275 4.67 -2.49 -7.19
CA TYR A 275 3.49 -1.67 -6.98
C TYR A 275 3.06 -0.96 -8.28
N ASP A 276 1.81 -0.50 -8.32
CA ASP A 276 1.25 0.23 -9.44
C ASP A 276 0.96 1.68 -9.04
N SER A 277 1.66 2.61 -9.68
CA SER A 277 1.67 4.01 -9.32
C SER A 277 0.91 4.88 -10.34
N TYR A 278 -0.28 5.33 -9.92
CA TYR A 278 -1.18 6.18 -10.72
C TYR A 278 -1.51 7.49 -9.98
N PRO A 279 -0.57 8.43 -9.86
CA PRO A 279 -0.70 9.62 -8.99
C PRO A 279 -1.90 10.50 -9.29
N ASN A 280 -2.36 10.60 -10.55
CA ASN A 280 -3.55 11.36 -10.88
C ASN A 280 -4.84 10.82 -10.23
N PHE A 281 -4.89 9.54 -9.86
CA PHE A 281 -6.04 8.98 -9.13
C PHE A 281 -6.20 9.59 -7.75
N ALA A 282 -5.11 10.06 -7.13
CA ALA A 282 -5.15 10.65 -5.80
C ALA A 282 -6.10 11.85 -5.69
N TYR A 283 -6.35 12.55 -6.80
CA TYR A 283 -7.23 13.72 -6.80
C TYR A 283 -8.31 13.71 -7.89
N CYS A 284 -8.13 12.98 -8.98
CA CYS A 284 -9.14 12.94 -10.07
C CYS A 284 -10.37 12.13 -9.69
N LEU A 285 -10.23 11.13 -8.81
CA LEU A 285 -11.32 10.32 -8.27
C LEU A 285 -11.88 10.86 -6.95
N SER A 286 -11.35 11.97 -6.42
CA SER A 286 -11.83 12.55 -5.17
C SER A 286 -13.21 13.18 -5.38
N GLU A 287 -14.17 12.82 -4.51
CA GLU A 287 -15.50 13.43 -4.48
C GLU A 287 -15.46 14.89 -3.99
N ASP A 288 -14.43 15.25 -3.21
CA ASP A 288 -14.19 16.61 -2.76
C ASP A 288 -12.98 17.25 -3.49
N PRO A 289 -13.22 18.04 -4.56
CA PRO A 289 -12.16 18.73 -5.27
C PRO A 289 -11.36 19.73 -4.41
N LYS A 290 -11.88 20.14 -3.24
CA LYS A 290 -11.17 21.04 -2.32
C LYS A 290 -10.09 20.32 -1.54
N GLN A 291 -10.35 19.11 -1.09
CA GLN A 291 -9.35 18.26 -0.43
C GLN A 291 -8.24 17.86 -1.40
N ALA A 292 -8.60 17.52 -2.64
CA ALA A 292 -7.64 17.18 -3.67
C ALA A 292 -6.61 18.29 -3.97
N LYS A 293 -6.97 19.56 -3.79
CA LYS A 293 -6.14 20.70 -4.17
C LYS A 293 -4.92 20.96 -3.27
N HIS A 294 -4.88 20.43 -2.06
CA HIS A 294 -3.77 20.75 -1.15
C HIS A 294 -2.48 20.02 -1.48
N LEU A 295 -2.57 18.74 -1.84
CA LEU A 295 -1.40 17.91 -2.10
C LEU A 295 -1.29 17.45 -3.56
N ASN A 296 -2.36 17.50 -4.36
CA ASN A 296 -2.39 17.03 -5.75
C ASN A 296 -1.79 15.60 -5.87
N ASP A 297 -0.92 15.39 -6.85
CA ASP A 297 -0.22 14.12 -7.11
C ASP A 297 0.64 13.67 -5.91
N ARG A 298 1.02 14.60 -5.01
CA ARG A 298 1.79 14.33 -3.80
C ARG A 298 1.06 13.39 -2.82
N ARG A 299 -0.27 13.34 -2.84
CA ARG A 299 -1.05 12.38 -2.04
C ARG A 299 -0.64 10.93 -2.30
N TRP A 300 -0.11 10.64 -3.49
CA TRP A 300 0.34 9.29 -3.82
C TRP A 300 1.56 8.84 -2.99
N SER A 301 2.31 9.76 -2.43
CA SER A 301 3.41 9.48 -1.49
C SER A 301 2.96 8.71 -0.25
N ASP A 302 1.68 8.84 0.17
CA ASP A 302 1.08 8.02 1.22
C ASP A 302 1.12 6.53 0.85
N LYS A 303 0.68 6.17 -0.36
CA LYS A 303 0.69 4.79 -0.84
C LYS A 303 2.11 4.25 -0.99
N LEU A 304 3.03 5.08 -1.48
CA LEU A 304 4.45 4.69 -1.59
C LEU A 304 5.10 4.46 -0.22
N ALA A 305 4.71 5.21 0.81
CA ALA A 305 5.15 4.96 2.18
C ALA A 305 4.60 3.63 2.73
N GLN A 306 3.35 3.28 2.41
CA GLN A 306 2.76 1.97 2.76
C GLN A 306 3.49 0.83 2.04
N VAL A 307 3.79 0.97 0.75
CA VAL A 307 4.56 -0.01 -0.04
C VAL A 307 5.96 -0.21 0.52
N ARG A 308 6.64 0.89 0.92
CA ARG A 308 7.97 0.83 1.55
C ARG A 308 7.96 0.03 2.86
N SER A 309 6.86 0.02 3.60
CA SER A 309 6.73 -0.82 4.80
C SER A 309 6.72 -2.31 4.47
N ILE A 310 6.19 -2.68 3.29
CA ILE A 310 6.18 -4.06 2.80
C ILE A 310 7.58 -4.45 2.31
N CYS A 311 8.19 -3.61 1.48
CA CYS A 311 9.47 -3.85 0.85
C CYS A 311 10.23 -2.51 0.72
N PRO A 312 11.30 -2.26 1.50
CA PRO A 312 12.01 -0.97 1.50
C PRO A 312 12.58 -0.57 0.13
N HIS A 313 13.01 -1.56 -0.66
CA HIS A 313 13.57 -1.39 -2.01
C HIS A 313 12.66 -2.11 -3.01
N PHE A 314 11.51 -1.52 -3.25
CA PHE A 314 10.47 -2.09 -4.12
C PHE A 314 10.66 -1.70 -5.59
N GLY A 315 9.85 -2.31 -6.48
CA GLY A 315 9.72 -1.87 -7.86
C GLY A 315 8.35 -1.24 -8.14
N ILE A 316 8.28 -0.41 -9.16
CA ILE A 316 7.01 0.00 -9.77
C ILE A 316 6.82 -0.84 -11.03
N MET A 317 5.78 -1.69 -11.04
CA MET A 317 5.45 -2.49 -12.20
C MET A 317 4.62 -1.72 -13.21
N GLU A 318 3.78 -0.80 -12.74
CA GLU A 318 2.93 0.05 -13.55
C GLU A 318 3.02 1.50 -13.11
N GLN A 319 3.86 2.29 -13.78
CA GLN A 319 3.91 3.73 -13.60
C GLN A 319 3.02 4.41 -14.62
N GLN A 320 2.13 5.29 -14.19
CA GLN A 320 1.27 6.06 -15.09
C GLN A 320 2.08 6.77 -16.19
N SER A 321 1.68 6.59 -17.46
CA SER A 321 2.35 7.20 -18.61
C SER A 321 1.43 8.02 -19.52
N GLY A 322 0.15 8.13 -19.19
CA GLY A 322 -0.80 8.85 -20.04
C GLY A 322 -2.13 9.11 -19.35
N ALA A 323 -3.15 9.49 -20.10
CA ALA A 323 -4.51 9.55 -19.64
C ALA A 323 -5.04 8.15 -19.36
N ASN A 324 -5.82 8.00 -18.31
CA ASN A 324 -6.35 6.70 -17.91
C ASN A 324 -7.89 6.70 -17.96
N GLY A 325 -8.43 5.57 -18.35
CA GLY A 325 -9.87 5.34 -18.37
C GLY A 325 -10.25 4.03 -19.04
N TRP A 326 -11.43 3.55 -18.71
CA TRP A 326 -12.06 2.42 -19.35
C TRP A 326 -13.18 2.91 -20.29
N ASN A 327 -13.71 2.05 -21.13
CA ASN A 327 -14.84 2.38 -21.98
C ASN A 327 -16.09 2.80 -21.19
N THR A 328 -16.14 2.53 -19.89
CA THR A 328 -17.26 2.86 -19.00
C THR A 328 -16.98 4.03 -18.06
N ARG A 329 -15.73 4.49 -17.95
CA ARG A 329 -15.33 5.58 -17.05
C ARG A 329 -14.03 6.24 -17.46
N MET A 330 -13.92 7.57 -17.24
CA MET A 330 -12.67 8.31 -17.31
C MET A 330 -12.10 8.45 -15.90
N GLU A 331 -10.81 8.19 -15.71
CA GLU A 331 -10.18 8.18 -14.39
C GLU A 331 -9.16 9.30 -14.20
N ALA A 332 -8.36 9.61 -15.22
CA ALA A 332 -7.34 10.63 -15.08
C ALA A 332 -7.02 11.33 -16.40
N PRO A 333 -6.70 12.65 -16.38
CA PRO A 333 -6.26 13.37 -17.56
C PRO A 333 -4.84 12.94 -17.99
N ALA A 334 -4.45 13.31 -19.20
CA ALA A 334 -3.07 13.15 -19.66
C ALA A 334 -2.10 13.95 -18.77
N PRO A 335 -0.90 13.40 -18.50
CA PRO A 335 0.11 14.11 -17.74
C PRO A 335 0.53 15.40 -18.43
N LYS A 336 0.69 16.46 -17.67
CA LYS A 336 1.29 17.71 -18.16
C LYS A 336 2.78 17.52 -18.38
N PRO A 337 3.45 18.39 -19.19
CA PRO A 337 4.90 18.35 -19.33
C PRO A 337 5.61 18.38 -17.96
N GLY A 338 6.51 17.45 -17.72
CA GLY A 338 7.25 17.29 -16.46
C GLY A 338 6.57 16.36 -15.43
N GLN A 339 5.27 16.09 -15.52
CA GLN A 339 4.60 15.23 -14.53
C GLN A 339 5.04 13.76 -14.59
N MET A 340 5.38 13.22 -15.76
CA MET A 340 5.89 11.84 -15.83
C MET A 340 7.26 11.73 -15.14
N MET A 341 8.13 12.73 -15.31
CA MET A 341 9.39 12.84 -14.57
C MET A 341 9.13 12.94 -13.07
N LEU A 342 8.22 13.83 -12.65
CA LEU A 342 7.84 14.03 -11.25
C LEU A 342 7.37 12.71 -10.62
N TRP A 343 6.48 11.97 -11.27
CA TRP A 343 5.93 10.71 -10.73
C TRP A 343 6.97 9.59 -10.66
N ALA A 344 7.85 9.49 -11.67
CA ALA A 344 8.97 8.54 -11.62
C ALA A 344 9.92 8.89 -10.46
N MET A 345 10.25 10.19 -10.28
CA MET A 345 11.11 10.65 -9.20
C MET A 345 10.44 10.52 -7.83
N GLN A 346 9.12 10.70 -7.72
CA GLN A 346 8.35 10.42 -6.52
C GLN A 346 8.50 8.95 -6.10
N SER A 347 8.30 8.02 -7.02
CA SER A 347 8.47 6.60 -6.76
C SER A 347 9.89 6.25 -6.29
N ILE A 348 10.92 6.82 -6.95
CA ILE A 348 12.34 6.60 -6.62
C ILE A 348 12.71 7.24 -5.27
N ALA A 349 12.23 8.45 -5.01
CA ALA A 349 12.44 9.14 -3.73
C ALA A 349 11.90 8.32 -2.55
N HIS A 350 10.80 7.59 -2.77
CA HIS A 350 10.16 6.72 -1.78
C HIS A 350 10.70 5.29 -1.72
N GLY A 351 11.69 4.91 -2.53
CA GLY A 351 12.38 3.62 -2.41
C GLY A 351 12.31 2.70 -3.63
N ALA A 352 11.70 3.14 -4.74
CA ALA A 352 11.70 2.33 -5.95
C ALA A 352 13.08 2.30 -6.60
N ASP A 353 13.57 1.10 -6.91
CA ASP A 353 14.80 0.84 -7.65
C ASP A 353 14.53 0.31 -9.09
N TYR A 354 13.26 0.08 -9.42
CA TYR A 354 12.77 -0.29 -10.73
C TYR A 354 11.49 0.49 -11.04
N VAL A 355 11.40 1.07 -12.25
CA VAL A 355 10.20 1.80 -12.70
C VAL A 355 9.80 1.33 -14.10
N SER A 356 8.66 0.67 -14.19
CA SER A 356 8.05 0.18 -15.42
C SER A 356 6.79 0.96 -15.73
N PHE A 357 6.66 1.45 -16.95
CA PHE A 357 5.54 2.29 -17.36
C PHE A 357 4.37 1.44 -17.88
N PHE A 358 3.16 1.78 -17.47
CA PHE A 358 1.95 1.25 -18.05
C PHE A 358 1.41 2.26 -19.06
N ARG A 359 1.46 1.99 -20.35
CA ARG A 359 2.01 0.87 -21.10
C ARG A 359 2.77 1.41 -22.31
N TRP A 360 3.45 0.55 -23.09
CA TRP A 360 4.19 1.04 -24.26
C TRP A 360 3.27 1.70 -25.30
N ARG A 361 2.28 0.95 -25.80
CA ARG A 361 1.32 1.43 -26.78
C ARG A 361 -0.04 1.67 -26.15
N THR A 362 -0.70 2.75 -26.56
CA THR A 362 -2.09 3.04 -26.22
C THR A 362 -3.00 1.89 -26.67
N CYS A 363 -3.92 1.48 -25.79
CA CYS A 363 -4.87 0.42 -26.10
C CYS A 363 -5.87 0.89 -27.17
N THR A 364 -6.00 0.13 -28.26
CA THR A 364 -6.89 0.45 -29.38
C THR A 364 -8.19 -0.33 -29.38
N MET A 365 -8.40 -1.23 -28.41
CA MET A 365 -9.53 -2.15 -28.32
C MET A 365 -9.80 -2.58 -26.89
N GLY A 366 -10.97 -3.12 -26.66
CA GLY A 366 -11.35 -3.72 -25.37
C GLY A 366 -11.75 -2.68 -24.31
N THR A 367 -11.84 -3.15 -23.07
CA THR A 367 -12.33 -2.36 -21.94
C THR A 367 -11.46 -1.14 -21.64
N GLU A 368 -10.15 -1.24 -21.87
CA GLU A 368 -9.17 -0.17 -21.61
C GLU A 368 -8.91 0.73 -22.83
N ILE A 369 -9.87 0.89 -23.73
CA ILE A 369 -9.71 1.69 -24.97
C ILE A 369 -9.28 3.14 -24.72
N TYR A 370 -9.53 3.69 -23.52
CA TYR A 370 -9.12 5.04 -23.12
C TYR A 370 -7.88 5.05 -22.21
N TRP A 371 -7.23 3.90 -22.02
CA TRP A 371 -5.99 3.82 -21.25
C TRP A 371 -4.80 4.02 -22.17
N HIS A 372 -4.17 5.18 -22.05
CA HIS A 372 -3.08 5.59 -22.93
C HIS A 372 -1.73 5.10 -22.46
N GLY A 373 -0.91 4.65 -23.41
CA GLY A 373 0.49 4.32 -23.23
C GLY A 373 1.43 5.51 -23.51
N ILE A 374 2.72 5.19 -23.57
CA ILE A 374 3.79 6.13 -23.96
C ILE A 374 3.54 6.61 -25.39
N LEU A 375 3.28 5.67 -26.33
CA LEU A 375 2.88 5.99 -27.69
C LEU A 375 1.35 6.17 -27.79
N ASP A 376 0.93 7.18 -28.52
CA ASP A 376 -0.49 7.44 -28.80
C ASP A 376 -1.03 6.51 -29.91
N TYR A 377 -2.32 6.64 -30.23
CA TYR A 377 -3.02 5.79 -31.23
C TYR A 377 -2.37 5.79 -32.60
N ASP A 378 -1.74 6.89 -33.00
CA ASP A 378 -1.11 7.07 -34.31
C ASP A 378 0.33 6.52 -34.39
N ASN A 379 0.84 5.98 -33.29
CA ASN A 379 2.17 5.37 -33.20
C ASN A 379 3.36 6.29 -33.50
N ARG A 380 3.15 7.62 -33.57
CA ARG A 380 4.24 8.58 -33.83
C ARG A 380 5.03 8.87 -32.57
N ASP A 381 6.26 9.36 -32.75
CA ASP A 381 7.03 9.96 -31.66
C ASP A 381 6.30 11.18 -31.12
N ASN A 382 6.22 11.26 -29.80
CA ASN A 382 5.49 12.30 -29.10
C ASN A 382 6.28 12.82 -27.87
N ARG A 383 5.71 13.82 -27.20
CA ARG A 383 6.32 14.41 -26.00
C ARG A 383 6.60 13.38 -24.90
N LYS A 384 5.69 12.41 -24.69
CA LYS A 384 5.83 11.41 -23.62
C LYS A 384 7.04 10.52 -23.86
N LEU A 385 7.29 10.09 -25.11
CA LEU A 385 8.47 9.31 -25.47
C LEU A 385 9.77 10.11 -25.23
N GLN A 386 9.75 11.42 -25.52
CA GLN A 386 10.90 12.29 -25.26
C GLN A 386 11.15 12.42 -23.75
N GLU A 387 10.09 12.54 -22.95
CA GLU A 387 10.16 12.63 -21.49
C GLU A 387 10.72 11.33 -20.89
N ILE A 388 10.38 10.14 -21.41
CA ILE A 388 10.99 8.85 -21.02
C ILE A 388 12.51 8.90 -21.24
N GLY A 389 12.98 9.41 -22.36
CA GLY A 389 14.42 9.57 -22.63
C GLY A 389 15.11 10.53 -21.63
N GLN A 390 14.41 11.57 -21.15
CA GLN A 390 14.89 12.45 -20.10
C GLN A 390 14.91 11.75 -18.73
N ILE A 391 13.87 10.96 -18.40
CA ILE A 391 13.84 10.15 -17.19
C ILE A 391 15.01 9.17 -17.18
N TYR A 392 15.29 8.52 -18.32
CA TYR A 392 16.45 7.61 -18.44
C TYR A 392 17.78 8.32 -18.09
N LYS A 393 18.00 9.51 -18.64
CA LYS A 393 19.22 10.28 -18.32
C LYS A 393 19.32 10.61 -16.83
N ARG A 394 18.20 11.05 -16.22
CA ARG A 394 18.10 11.37 -14.80
C ARG A 394 18.41 10.13 -13.93
N VAL A 395 17.83 8.98 -14.21
CA VAL A 395 18.06 7.77 -13.40
C VAL A 395 19.49 7.26 -13.53
N GLN A 396 20.17 7.50 -14.66
CA GLN A 396 21.61 7.21 -14.79
C GLN A 396 22.44 8.17 -13.89
N ALA A 397 22.09 9.46 -13.84
CA ALA A 397 22.80 10.45 -13.04
C ALA A 397 22.69 10.20 -11.53
N ILE A 398 21.56 9.64 -11.08
CA ILE A 398 21.28 9.34 -9.67
C ILE A 398 21.50 7.85 -9.32
N GLY A 399 22.20 7.07 -10.15
CA GLY A 399 22.40 5.64 -9.96
C GLY A 399 22.94 5.23 -8.59
N ASP A 400 23.71 6.09 -7.95
CA ASP A 400 24.25 5.89 -6.60
C ASP A 400 23.16 5.74 -5.52
N THR A 401 21.93 6.21 -5.79
CA THR A 401 20.80 6.15 -4.86
C THR A 401 20.09 4.79 -4.83
N VAL A 402 20.44 3.86 -5.72
CA VAL A 402 19.88 2.49 -5.72
C VAL A 402 20.26 1.80 -4.42
N GLY A 403 19.26 1.21 -3.75
CA GLY A 403 19.45 0.57 -2.45
C GLY A 403 19.77 1.54 -1.30
N ALA A 404 19.50 2.85 -1.46
CA ALA A 404 19.60 3.82 -0.37
C ALA A 404 18.33 3.81 0.48
N ASP A 405 18.50 3.78 1.81
CA ASP A 405 17.40 3.72 2.77
C ASP A 405 16.70 5.08 2.94
N TYR A 406 15.39 5.08 2.89
CA TYR A 406 14.58 6.27 3.20
C TYR A 406 14.69 6.65 4.68
N LYS A 407 14.76 7.96 4.96
CA LYS A 407 14.93 8.50 6.32
C LYS A 407 13.65 9.16 6.80
N ALA A 408 12.85 8.40 7.53
CA ALA A 408 11.68 8.91 8.22
C ALA A 408 12.03 9.47 9.61
N ALA A 409 11.34 10.54 10.00
CA ALA A 409 11.45 11.12 11.34
C ALA A 409 10.61 10.40 12.38
N PHE A 410 9.53 9.78 11.94
CA PHE A 410 8.59 9.02 12.77
C PHE A 410 7.87 7.96 11.92
N ALA A 411 7.12 7.08 12.58
CA ALA A 411 6.22 6.19 11.85
C ALA A 411 4.79 6.21 12.39
N VAL A 412 3.84 5.98 11.48
CA VAL A 412 2.45 5.68 11.82
C VAL A 412 2.30 4.17 11.95
N VAL A 413 1.78 3.73 13.10
CA VAL A 413 1.54 2.32 13.37
C VAL A 413 0.25 1.89 12.67
N GLN A 414 0.34 0.79 11.95
CA GLN A 414 -0.77 0.12 11.29
C GLN A 414 -0.93 -1.33 11.78
N ASP A 415 -2.09 -1.88 11.58
CA ASP A 415 -2.45 -3.23 11.95
C ASP A 415 -3.57 -3.75 11.06
N TYR A 416 -3.36 -4.84 10.35
CA TYR A 416 -4.36 -5.41 9.46
C TYR A 416 -5.70 -5.71 10.17
N SER A 417 -5.68 -6.20 11.40
CA SER A 417 -6.94 -6.45 12.14
C SER A 417 -7.70 -5.16 12.42
N ASN A 418 -7.00 -4.05 12.74
CA ASN A 418 -7.63 -2.74 12.90
C ASN A 418 -8.14 -2.17 11.56
N ILE A 419 -7.37 -2.30 10.48
CA ILE A 419 -7.79 -1.91 9.12
C ILE A 419 -9.05 -2.67 8.70
N TRP A 420 -9.14 -3.96 8.99
CA TRP A 420 -10.29 -4.79 8.63
C TRP A 420 -11.50 -4.54 9.55
N ASP A 421 -11.30 -4.35 10.85
CA ASP A 421 -12.38 -3.97 11.78
C ASP A 421 -13.00 -2.63 11.39
N SER A 422 -12.19 -1.67 10.90
CA SER A 422 -12.71 -0.38 10.43
C SER A 422 -13.69 -0.49 9.26
N GLN A 423 -13.67 -1.60 8.53
CA GLN A 423 -14.63 -1.85 7.44
C GLN A 423 -15.99 -2.32 7.93
N VAL A 424 -16.07 -2.82 9.17
CA VAL A 424 -17.28 -3.41 9.75
C VAL A 424 -17.80 -2.66 10.96
N ASP A 425 -17.04 -1.68 11.45
CA ASP A 425 -17.40 -0.78 12.57
C ASP A 425 -17.37 0.67 12.11
N VAL A 426 -18.55 1.29 12.06
CA VAL A 426 -18.72 2.66 11.57
C VAL A 426 -17.97 3.70 12.41
N TRP A 427 -17.82 3.48 13.72
CA TRP A 427 -17.05 4.36 14.58
C TRP A 427 -15.56 4.27 14.29
N HIS A 428 -15.04 3.05 14.19
CA HIS A 428 -13.64 2.80 13.85
C HIS A 428 -13.30 3.42 12.48
N GLN A 429 -14.15 3.21 11.47
CA GLN A 429 -13.97 3.76 10.14
C GLN A 429 -13.86 5.28 10.15
N ARG A 430 -14.78 5.97 10.86
CA ARG A 430 -14.77 7.44 10.93
C ARG A 430 -13.55 8.00 11.63
N LEU A 431 -13.10 7.36 12.71
CA LEU A 431 -11.90 7.76 13.44
C LEU A 431 -10.65 7.62 12.58
N THR A 432 -10.52 6.48 11.92
CA THR A 432 -9.39 6.19 11.03
C THR A 432 -9.31 7.20 9.88
N TRP A 433 -10.42 7.42 9.18
CA TRP A 433 -10.46 8.39 8.07
C TRP A 433 -10.17 9.82 8.51
N ALA A 434 -10.71 10.24 9.66
CA ALA A 434 -10.48 11.60 10.17
C ALA A 434 -9.01 11.84 10.55
N SER A 435 -8.27 10.80 10.96
CA SER A 435 -6.93 10.96 11.50
C SER A 435 -5.81 10.68 10.50
N GLU A 436 -5.91 9.61 9.71
CA GLU A 436 -4.80 9.17 8.85
C GLU A 436 -4.43 10.20 7.77
N GLU A 437 -5.44 10.75 7.09
CA GLU A 437 -5.19 11.77 6.06
C GLU A 437 -4.58 13.04 6.64
N GLU A 438 -5.01 13.45 7.83
CA GLU A 438 -4.50 14.65 8.47
C GLU A 438 -3.07 14.48 9.01
N ILE A 439 -2.74 13.28 9.53
CA ILE A 439 -1.34 12.95 9.92
C ILE A 439 -0.43 13.00 8.70
N PHE A 440 -0.84 12.35 7.61
CA PHE A 440 -0.06 12.36 6.36
C PHE A 440 0.08 13.78 5.81
N THR A 441 -1.02 14.53 5.72
CA THR A 441 -1.00 15.91 5.22
C THR A 441 -0.11 16.80 6.07
N ALA A 442 -0.19 16.71 7.40
CA ALA A 442 0.68 17.45 8.30
C ALA A 442 2.17 17.10 8.07
N SER A 443 2.49 15.78 7.93
CA SER A 443 3.86 15.36 7.67
C SER A 443 4.42 15.99 6.40
N GLN A 444 3.61 16.02 5.35
CA GLN A 444 3.98 16.56 4.06
C GLN A 444 4.18 18.07 4.07
N LEU A 445 3.24 18.82 4.65
CA LEU A 445 3.29 20.28 4.71
C LEU A 445 4.37 20.79 5.68
N GLN A 446 4.72 20.02 6.70
CA GLN A 446 5.76 20.35 7.66
C GLN A 446 7.14 19.76 7.30
N HIS A 447 7.32 19.19 6.10
CA HIS A 447 8.57 18.54 5.67
C HIS A 447 9.13 17.56 6.72
N THR A 448 8.24 16.78 7.34
CA THR A 448 8.57 15.79 8.35
C THR A 448 8.33 14.39 7.76
N PRO A 449 9.32 13.78 7.09
CA PRO A 449 9.16 12.51 6.40
C PRO A 449 8.69 11.39 7.34
N MET A 450 7.74 10.59 6.91
CA MET A 450 7.16 9.53 7.71
C MET A 450 7.25 8.15 7.03
N ASP A 451 7.18 7.12 7.85
CA ASP A 451 6.98 5.74 7.44
C ASP A 451 5.67 5.19 8.00
N TYR A 452 5.26 4.05 7.48
CA TYR A 452 4.33 3.15 8.15
C TYR A 452 5.09 1.97 8.77
N VAL A 453 4.63 1.51 9.92
CA VAL A 453 5.09 0.27 10.55
C VAL A 453 3.90 -0.57 10.95
N TYR A 454 3.90 -1.83 10.53
CA TYR A 454 2.78 -2.74 10.81
C TYR A 454 3.09 -3.63 12.02
N LEU A 455 2.15 -3.72 12.96
CA LEU A 455 2.21 -4.68 14.06
C LEU A 455 1.83 -6.07 13.55
N LEU A 456 2.76 -6.68 12.83
CA LEU A 456 2.61 -8.03 12.28
C LEU A 456 2.78 -9.10 13.37
N GLU A 457 2.32 -10.32 13.07
CA GLU A 457 2.61 -11.45 13.94
C GLU A 457 4.14 -11.69 14.01
N GLY A 458 4.68 -11.76 15.24
CA GLY A 458 6.10 -11.98 15.46
C GLY A 458 7.00 -10.75 15.30
N ILE A 459 6.43 -9.54 15.14
CA ILE A 459 7.24 -8.30 15.20
C ILE A 459 7.86 -8.14 16.60
N GLU A 460 9.08 -7.63 16.65
CA GLU A 460 9.83 -7.37 17.88
C GLU A 460 10.00 -5.85 18.10
N ALA A 461 10.13 -5.43 19.36
CA ALA A 461 10.29 -4.01 19.71
C ALA A 461 11.54 -3.38 19.07
N CYS A 462 12.61 -4.15 18.84
CA CYS A 462 13.82 -3.68 18.17
C CYS A 462 13.56 -3.21 16.71
N GLU A 463 12.54 -3.75 16.05
CA GLU A 463 12.15 -3.31 14.71
C GLU A 463 11.44 -1.95 14.72
N LEU A 464 10.80 -1.61 15.84
CA LEU A 464 10.18 -0.31 16.09
C LEU A 464 11.20 0.74 16.52
N ALA A 465 12.28 0.34 17.15
CA ALA A 465 13.29 1.21 17.78
C ALA A 465 14.05 2.12 16.79
N LYS A 466 13.96 1.85 15.48
CA LYS A 466 14.50 2.75 14.45
C LYS A 466 13.75 4.09 14.35
N TYR A 467 12.53 4.16 14.91
CA TYR A 467 11.73 5.38 14.95
C TYR A 467 11.69 5.94 16.39
N PRO A 468 12.12 7.19 16.61
CA PRO A 468 12.08 7.80 17.93
C PRO A 468 10.65 8.09 18.40
N VAL A 469 9.72 8.25 17.46
CA VAL A 469 8.30 8.53 17.71
C VAL A 469 7.43 7.62 16.86
N LEU A 470 6.44 7.01 17.50
CA LEU A 470 5.36 6.26 16.86
C LEU A 470 4.03 6.95 17.14
N ILE A 471 3.21 7.11 16.11
CA ILE A 471 1.81 7.52 16.23
C ILE A 471 0.94 6.31 15.90
N TYR A 472 0.18 5.81 16.86
CA TYR A 472 -0.84 4.80 16.64
C TYR A 472 -2.22 5.45 16.81
N PRO A 473 -2.84 5.94 15.72
CA PRO A 473 -3.98 6.84 15.81
C PRO A 473 -5.15 6.24 16.58
N HIS A 474 -5.53 5.03 16.24
CA HIS A 474 -6.66 4.32 16.82
C HIS A 474 -6.39 2.81 16.87
N GLY A 475 -5.59 2.36 17.85
CA GLY A 475 -5.35 0.95 18.12
C GLY A 475 -6.52 0.29 18.85
N ILE A 476 -7.70 0.29 18.26
CA ILE A 476 -8.96 -0.13 18.88
C ILE A 476 -8.92 -1.62 19.25
N LEU A 477 -8.49 -2.48 18.32
CA LEU A 477 -8.23 -3.89 18.59
C LEU A 477 -6.81 -4.02 19.15
N MET A 478 -6.70 -4.56 20.37
CA MET A 478 -5.41 -4.73 21.03
C MET A 478 -5.30 -6.14 21.63
N SER A 479 -4.32 -6.90 21.16
CA SER A 479 -3.97 -8.18 21.78
C SER A 479 -2.85 -8.02 22.82
N GLU A 480 -2.72 -8.99 23.72
CA GLU A 480 -1.62 -9.01 24.72
C GLU A 480 -0.24 -8.96 24.06
N LYS A 481 -0.06 -9.68 22.95
CA LYS A 481 1.22 -9.70 22.21
C LYS A 481 1.58 -8.31 21.66
N LYS A 482 0.63 -7.61 21.03
CA LYS A 482 0.84 -6.26 20.50
C LYS A 482 1.12 -5.26 21.61
N ALA A 483 0.35 -5.33 22.69
CA ALA A 483 0.54 -4.48 23.87
C ALA A 483 1.94 -4.69 24.49
N ALA A 484 2.43 -5.93 24.55
CA ALA A 484 3.77 -6.25 25.05
C ALA A 484 4.88 -5.63 24.19
N VAL A 485 4.76 -5.70 22.85
CA VAL A 485 5.73 -5.09 21.93
C VAL A 485 5.76 -3.57 22.06
N LEU A 486 4.59 -2.93 22.14
CA LEU A 486 4.50 -1.47 22.34
C LEU A 486 5.06 -1.04 23.70
N LYS A 487 4.79 -1.84 24.74
CA LYS A 487 5.33 -1.61 26.09
C LYS A 487 6.86 -1.67 26.09
N GLU A 488 7.44 -2.71 25.48
CA GLU A 488 8.89 -2.89 25.38
C GLU A 488 9.53 -1.75 24.58
N TYR A 489 8.92 -1.33 23.46
CA TYR A 489 9.38 -0.17 22.68
C TYR A 489 9.51 1.09 23.54
N VAL A 490 8.49 1.38 24.37
CA VAL A 490 8.49 2.54 25.26
C VAL A 490 9.52 2.35 26.39
N GLU A 491 9.59 1.15 27.02
CA GLU A 491 10.59 0.86 28.06
C GLU A 491 12.02 1.11 27.60
N GLN A 492 12.31 0.86 26.33
CA GLN A 492 13.64 1.05 25.72
C GLN A 492 13.93 2.53 25.37
N GLY A 493 12.97 3.42 25.41
CA GLY A 493 13.16 4.87 25.20
C GLY A 493 12.32 5.47 24.08
N GLY A 494 11.43 4.70 23.44
CA GLY A 494 10.54 5.19 22.39
C GLY A 494 9.45 6.13 22.94
N CYS A 495 8.96 7.05 22.08
CA CYS A 495 7.80 7.88 22.33
C CYS A 495 6.61 7.34 21.55
N LEU A 496 5.52 6.95 22.23
CA LEU A 496 4.30 6.42 21.64
C LEU A 496 3.14 7.42 21.81
N ILE A 497 2.50 7.81 20.73
CA ILE A 497 1.30 8.66 20.73
C ILE A 497 0.09 7.81 20.36
N LEU A 498 -0.91 7.77 21.22
CA LEU A 498 -2.14 7.02 21.08
C LEU A 498 -3.34 7.97 20.98
N GLY A 499 -4.27 7.71 20.09
CA GLY A 499 -5.51 8.48 19.95
C GLY A 499 -6.71 7.81 20.62
N ALA A 500 -7.86 8.41 20.46
CA ALA A 500 -9.12 7.99 21.07
C ALA A 500 -9.48 6.53 20.77
N ARG A 501 -10.19 5.87 21.69
CA ARG A 501 -10.69 4.48 21.66
C ARG A 501 -9.63 3.39 21.60
N THR A 502 -8.37 3.71 21.81
CA THR A 502 -7.29 2.71 21.86
C THR A 502 -7.56 1.66 22.94
N GLY A 503 -7.36 0.35 22.60
CA GLY A 503 -7.49 -0.78 23.53
C GLY A 503 -8.93 -1.14 23.91
N MET A 504 -9.93 -0.72 23.15
CA MET A 504 -11.34 -0.96 23.45
C MET A 504 -11.80 -2.39 23.18
N LYS A 505 -11.25 -3.03 22.14
CA LYS A 505 -11.65 -4.36 21.66
C LYS A 505 -10.53 -5.38 21.80
N ASP A 506 -10.93 -6.64 21.98
CA ASP A 506 -10.03 -7.79 21.86
C ASP A 506 -9.73 -8.13 20.38
N GLU A 507 -8.93 -9.15 20.15
CA GLU A 507 -8.53 -9.61 18.82
C GLU A 507 -9.67 -10.15 17.95
N ASN A 508 -10.83 -10.49 18.56
CA ASN A 508 -12.03 -10.93 17.87
C ASN A 508 -12.99 -9.75 17.58
N GLY A 509 -12.62 -8.53 17.94
CA GLY A 509 -13.43 -7.33 17.77
C GLY A 509 -14.50 -7.16 18.85
N LYS A 510 -14.46 -7.91 19.96
CA LYS A 510 -15.39 -7.75 21.10
C LYS A 510 -14.86 -6.67 22.04
N CYS A 511 -15.76 -5.84 22.54
CA CYS A 511 -15.39 -4.86 23.58
C CYS A 511 -14.93 -5.60 24.85
N THR A 512 -13.82 -5.15 25.40
CA THR A 512 -13.33 -5.67 26.69
C THR A 512 -14.21 -5.16 27.83
N MET A 513 -14.33 -5.97 28.89
CA MET A 513 -15.07 -5.58 30.09
C MET A 513 -14.20 -4.89 31.14
N THR A 514 -13.09 -4.29 30.69
CA THR A 514 -12.16 -3.54 31.51
C THR A 514 -12.25 -2.05 31.17
N PRO A 515 -11.95 -1.14 32.11
CA PRO A 515 -11.86 0.29 31.79
C PRO A 515 -10.85 0.53 30.66
N MET A 516 -11.20 1.40 29.70
CA MET A 516 -10.28 1.80 28.64
C MET A 516 -9.09 2.59 29.20
N PRO A 517 -7.89 2.46 28.63
CA PRO A 517 -7.52 1.72 27.43
C PRO A 517 -7.17 0.23 27.65
N GLY A 518 -7.86 -0.45 28.54
CA GLY A 518 -7.77 -1.89 28.73
C GLY A 518 -6.36 -2.35 29.15
N ILE A 519 -5.78 -3.27 28.42
CA ILE A 519 -4.44 -3.82 28.70
C ILE A 519 -3.31 -2.78 28.58
N LEU A 520 -3.57 -1.61 28.02
CA LEU A 520 -2.62 -0.50 27.91
C LEU A 520 -2.71 0.49 29.08
N ALA A 521 -3.65 0.35 30.03
CA ALA A 521 -3.87 1.31 31.10
C ALA A 521 -2.60 1.61 31.94
N GLN A 522 -1.80 0.59 32.23
CA GLN A 522 -0.52 0.75 32.95
C GLN A 522 0.50 1.54 32.11
N LEU A 523 0.54 1.28 30.80
CA LEU A 523 1.44 1.94 29.87
C LEU A 523 1.08 3.41 29.68
N THR A 524 -0.22 3.71 29.54
CA THR A 524 -0.71 5.08 29.32
C THR A 524 -0.79 5.91 30.60
N GLY A 525 -0.85 5.28 31.78
CA GLY A 525 -1.07 5.97 33.07
C GLY A 525 -2.39 6.71 33.12
N SER A 526 -3.37 6.30 32.34
CA SER A 526 -4.66 6.98 32.19
C SER A 526 -5.82 6.01 32.15
N ASP A 527 -6.99 6.51 32.51
CA ASP A 527 -8.29 5.86 32.44
C ASP A 527 -9.25 6.72 31.58
N VAL A 528 -10.15 6.11 30.86
CA VAL A 528 -11.21 6.80 30.09
C VAL A 528 -12.51 6.71 30.89
N LYS A 529 -12.98 7.83 31.42
CA LYS A 529 -14.17 7.88 32.26
C LYS A 529 -15.47 7.98 31.48
N GLU A 530 -15.41 8.62 30.34
CA GLU A 530 -16.54 8.85 29.47
C GLU A 530 -16.02 9.08 28.05
N PHE A 531 -16.86 8.86 27.07
CA PHE A 531 -16.53 9.16 25.68
C PHE A 531 -17.76 9.64 24.94
N THR A 532 -17.54 10.49 23.93
CA THR A 532 -18.60 10.97 23.06
C THR A 532 -18.08 11.27 21.66
N PHE A 533 -18.97 11.19 20.72
CA PHE A 533 -18.78 11.68 19.37
C PHE A 533 -19.18 13.15 19.30
N VAL A 534 -18.41 13.96 18.60
CA VAL A 534 -18.79 15.35 18.30
C VAL A 534 -19.82 15.30 17.17
N GLY A 535 -21.07 15.64 17.47
CA GLY A 535 -22.16 15.57 16.52
C GLY A 535 -22.05 16.60 15.39
N PRO A 536 -22.70 16.36 14.24
CA PRO A 536 -22.59 17.27 13.10
C PRO A 536 -23.25 18.64 13.33
N ALA A 537 -24.06 18.78 14.40
CA ALA A 537 -24.67 20.02 14.81
C ALA A 537 -23.96 20.69 15.99
N ASP A 538 -22.96 20.04 16.56
CA ASP A 538 -22.18 20.55 17.67
C ASP A 538 -21.04 21.45 17.17
N ASP A 539 -20.63 22.39 18.03
CA ASP A 539 -19.44 23.19 17.77
C ASP A 539 -18.17 22.32 17.83
N ALA A 540 -17.15 22.71 17.12
CA ALA A 540 -15.85 22.02 17.17
C ALA A 540 -15.29 22.03 18.59
N VAL A 541 -14.87 20.86 19.08
CA VAL A 541 -14.26 20.73 20.39
C VAL A 541 -12.76 21.05 20.30
N SER A 542 -12.29 21.82 21.27
CA SER A 542 -10.89 22.20 21.37
C SER A 542 -10.28 21.85 22.72
N MET A 543 -8.95 21.80 22.76
CA MET A 543 -8.15 21.67 23.98
C MET A 543 -7.18 22.85 24.12
N ASP A 544 -6.80 23.16 25.35
CA ASP A 544 -5.70 24.07 25.66
C ASP A 544 -4.45 23.25 25.97
N TRP A 545 -3.42 23.42 25.16
CA TRP A 545 -2.11 22.83 25.36
C TRP A 545 -1.07 23.94 25.44
N ASP A 546 -0.60 24.25 26.65
CA ASP A 546 0.37 25.32 26.94
C ASP A 546 -0.04 26.68 26.34
N GLY A 547 -1.34 27.06 26.45
CA GLY A 547 -1.89 28.30 25.95
C GLY A 547 -2.25 28.29 24.45
N ASN A 548 -2.00 27.18 23.74
CA ASN A 548 -2.44 26.99 22.37
C ASN A 548 -3.79 26.27 22.35
N GLN A 549 -4.77 26.89 21.70
CA GLN A 549 -6.07 26.26 21.48
C GLN A 549 -6.02 25.41 20.20
N LEU A 550 -6.21 24.10 20.33
CA LEU A 550 -6.14 23.13 19.25
C LEU A 550 -7.43 22.32 19.18
N GLU A 551 -7.95 22.08 17.99
CA GLU A 551 -9.11 21.20 17.80
C GLU A 551 -8.75 19.74 18.12
N THR A 552 -9.71 19.02 18.74
CA THR A 552 -9.60 17.60 19.09
C THR A 552 -10.31 16.67 18.10
N GLY A 553 -10.83 17.23 17.00
CA GLY A 553 -11.48 16.52 15.92
C GLY A 553 -12.88 16.02 16.25
N ILE A 554 -13.24 14.82 15.80
CA ILE A 554 -14.64 14.35 15.78
C ILE A 554 -15.03 13.44 16.95
N PHE A 555 -14.13 13.21 17.89
CA PHE A 555 -14.38 12.30 19.03
C PHE A 555 -13.63 12.77 20.27
N SER A 556 -14.19 12.48 21.45
CA SER A 556 -13.60 12.83 22.73
C SER A 556 -13.66 11.65 23.70
N ASP A 557 -12.50 11.12 24.09
CA ASP A 557 -12.30 10.31 25.29
C ASP A 557 -11.97 11.26 26.44
N ILE A 558 -12.76 11.26 27.50
CA ILE A 558 -12.53 12.08 28.68
C ILE A 558 -11.59 11.32 29.62
N LEU A 559 -10.35 11.78 29.66
CA LEU A 559 -9.26 11.09 30.34
C LEU A 559 -9.19 11.45 31.82
N GLU A 560 -8.60 10.53 32.62
CA GLU A 560 -8.22 10.76 34.01
C GLU A 560 -6.83 10.15 34.26
N PRO A 561 -5.86 10.90 34.84
CA PRO A 561 -4.56 10.35 35.20
C PRO A 561 -4.72 9.38 36.37
N VAL A 562 -4.12 8.17 36.27
CA VAL A 562 -4.20 7.12 37.30
C VAL A 562 -2.81 6.62 37.75
N GLY A 563 -1.74 7.00 37.09
CA GLY A 563 -0.38 6.66 37.43
C GLY A 563 0.36 7.78 38.16
N GLU A 564 1.34 7.44 39.03
CA GLU A 564 2.17 8.43 39.72
C GLU A 564 3.03 9.29 38.75
N ASN A 565 3.35 8.73 37.56
CA ASN A 565 4.13 9.39 36.52
C ASN A 565 3.25 10.07 35.46
N ALA A 566 1.93 10.01 35.61
CA ALA A 566 0.99 10.57 34.68
C ALA A 566 0.84 12.07 34.86
N LYS A 567 1.07 12.84 33.80
CA LYS A 567 0.98 14.30 33.77
C LYS A 567 -0.08 14.74 32.75
N VAL A 568 -1.03 15.57 33.18
CA VAL A 568 -1.97 16.21 32.27
C VAL A 568 -1.28 17.32 31.49
N LEU A 569 -1.21 17.19 30.18
CA LEU A 569 -0.62 18.19 29.27
C LEU A 569 -1.66 19.16 28.69
N ALA A 570 -2.88 18.67 28.41
CA ALA A 570 -3.93 19.50 27.86
C ALA A 570 -5.30 19.15 28.45
N ARG A 571 -6.23 20.13 28.39
CA ARG A 571 -7.60 19.98 28.88
C ARG A 571 -8.59 20.48 27.82
N TYR A 572 -9.75 19.86 27.75
CA TYR A 572 -10.86 20.34 26.91
C TYR A 572 -11.30 21.76 27.30
N LYS A 573 -11.63 22.58 26.30
CA LYS A 573 -12.03 24.00 26.43
C LYS A 573 -13.48 24.27 26.08
N SER A 574 -14.21 23.25 25.69
CA SER A 574 -15.60 23.38 25.27
C SER A 574 -16.37 22.11 25.60
N ASP A 575 -17.70 22.15 25.44
CA ASP A 575 -18.63 21.09 25.74
C ASP A 575 -18.83 20.86 27.25
N TYR A 576 -19.73 19.93 27.63
CA TYR A 576 -20.09 19.63 29.02
C TYR A 576 -18.95 19.05 29.87
N TYR A 577 -17.85 18.62 29.21
CA TYR A 577 -16.64 18.11 29.85
C TYR A 577 -15.48 19.12 29.84
N GLU A 578 -15.75 20.41 29.66
CA GLU A 578 -14.76 21.47 29.77
C GLU A 578 -13.92 21.34 31.06
N GLY A 579 -12.61 21.56 30.93
CA GLY A 579 -11.66 21.45 32.04
C GLY A 579 -11.18 20.03 32.35
N ARG A 580 -11.81 18.99 31.77
CA ARG A 580 -11.35 17.60 31.91
C ARG A 580 -10.09 17.37 31.05
N PRO A 581 -9.18 16.42 31.45
CA PRO A 581 -8.02 16.09 30.68
C PRO A 581 -8.36 15.55 29.28
N SER A 582 -7.65 16.06 28.26
CA SER A 582 -7.73 15.62 26.86
C SER A 582 -6.43 14.98 26.38
N LEU A 583 -5.30 15.27 27.06
CA LEU A 583 -3.97 14.73 26.74
C LEU A 583 -3.20 14.44 28.02
N ILE A 584 -2.74 13.21 28.16
CA ILE A 584 -1.94 12.74 29.30
C ILE A 584 -0.62 12.19 28.80
N GLU A 585 0.48 12.64 29.38
CA GLU A 585 1.82 12.03 29.23
C GLU A 585 2.09 11.11 30.40
N ASN A 586 2.58 9.90 30.12
CA ASN A 586 3.08 8.99 31.14
C ASN A 586 4.53 8.58 30.80
N THR A 587 5.42 8.73 31.79
CA THR A 587 6.79 8.20 31.67
C THR A 587 6.78 6.73 32.03
N PHE A 588 7.30 5.88 31.14
CA PHE A 588 7.34 4.43 31.32
C PHE A 588 8.72 3.89 30.89
N GLY A 589 9.46 3.31 31.81
CA GLY A 589 10.85 2.93 31.56
C GLY A 589 11.71 4.13 31.20
N LYS A 590 12.38 4.08 30.04
CA LYS A 590 13.20 5.17 29.50
C LYS A 590 12.43 6.09 28.53
N GLY A 591 11.24 5.70 28.12
CA GLY A 591 10.42 6.39 27.15
C GLY A 591 9.17 7.03 27.75
N LYS A 592 8.25 7.39 26.88
CA LYS A 592 6.98 8.03 27.26
C LYS A 592 5.84 7.69 26.33
N VAL A 593 4.64 7.77 26.85
CA VAL A 593 3.39 7.67 26.09
C VAL A 593 2.61 8.96 26.20
N LEU A 594 2.08 9.42 25.08
CA LEU A 594 1.10 10.50 24.99
C LEU A 594 -0.26 9.87 24.66
N HIS A 595 -1.17 9.83 25.61
CA HIS A 595 -2.54 9.37 25.39
C HIS A 595 -3.44 10.58 25.10
N PHE A 596 -3.87 10.69 23.86
CA PHE A 596 -4.71 11.77 23.35
C PHE A 596 -6.16 11.29 23.23
N GLY A 597 -7.09 11.99 23.88
CA GLY A 597 -8.50 11.65 23.89
C GLY A 597 -9.26 12.03 22.61
N GLY A 598 -8.61 12.57 21.59
CA GLY A 598 -9.22 13.05 20.35
C GLY A 598 -8.83 12.27 19.11
N THR A 599 -9.22 12.82 17.95
CA THR A 599 -8.74 12.45 16.63
C THR A 599 -7.71 13.47 16.13
N PHE A 600 -6.86 13.03 15.21
CA PHE A 600 -5.76 13.86 14.74
C PHE A 600 -6.24 14.87 13.70
N THR A 601 -5.82 16.14 13.87
CA THR A 601 -5.96 17.23 12.91
C THR A 601 -4.58 17.75 12.53
N ARG A 602 -4.43 18.49 11.44
CA ARG A 602 -3.11 19.01 11.00
C ARG A 602 -2.41 19.81 12.10
N GLU A 603 -3.19 20.63 12.80
CA GLU A 603 -2.69 21.55 13.84
C GLU A 603 -2.22 20.77 15.06
N ASN A 604 -3.00 19.81 15.55
CA ASN A 604 -2.59 19.02 16.71
C ASN A 604 -1.44 18.07 16.37
N VAL A 605 -1.39 17.49 15.16
CA VAL A 605 -0.24 16.68 14.68
C VAL A 605 1.03 17.52 14.62
N LYS A 606 0.97 18.76 14.10
CA LYS A 606 2.08 19.70 14.10
C LYS A 606 2.58 19.99 15.52
N ALA A 607 1.64 20.17 16.48
CA ALA A 607 1.98 20.38 17.88
C ALA A 607 2.67 19.13 18.49
N PHE A 608 2.18 17.92 18.20
CA PHE A 608 2.85 16.67 18.60
C PHE A 608 4.25 16.55 18.02
N MET A 609 4.44 16.87 16.73
CA MET A 609 5.76 16.86 16.09
C MET A 609 6.72 17.86 16.75
N ALA A 610 6.24 19.06 17.09
CA ALA A 610 7.04 20.07 17.79
C ALA A 610 7.40 19.62 19.21
N TYR A 611 6.44 19.10 19.96
CA TYR A 611 6.64 18.63 21.33
C TYR A 611 7.62 17.46 21.43
N THR A 612 7.59 16.57 20.44
CA THR A 612 8.49 15.40 20.38
C THR A 612 9.83 15.71 19.70
N GLY A 613 10.01 16.92 19.17
CA GLY A 613 11.28 17.37 18.58
C GLY A 613 11.56 16.84 17.17
N ILE A 614 10.55 16.28 16.48
CA ILE A 614 10.71 15.70 15.14
C ILE A 614 10.27 16.64 14.01
N LEU A 615 9.73 17.83 14.34
CA LEU A 615 9.22 18.80 13.36
C LEU A 615 10.35 19.26 12.43
N ASN A 616 10.18 19.04 11.13
CA ASN A 616 11.13 19.42 10.08
C ASN A 616 12.60 19.10 10.42
N PRO A 617 12.98 17.81 10.43
CA PRO A 617 14.31 17.38 10.85
C PRO A 617 15.44 17.88 9.92
N TRP A 618 15.09 18.27 8.70
CA TRP A 618 16.03 18.71 7.66
C TRP A 618 16.14 20.25 7.51
N LYS A 619 15.54 21.02 8.41
CA LYS A 619 15.49 22.48 8.37
C LYS A 619 16.88 23.16 8.35
N GLU A 620 17.91 22.49 8.86
CA GLU A 620 19.29 22.98 8.83
C GLU A 620 20.02 22.64 7.50
N VAL A 621 19.42 21.80 6.66
CA VAL A 621 19.94 21.38 5.35
C VAL A 621 19.22 22.11 4.22
N VAL A 622 17.89 22.15 4.27
CA VAL A 622 17.04 22.73 3.23
C VAL A 622 15.84 23.44 3.83
N GLU A 623 15.51 24.58 3.26
CA GLU A 623 14.25 25.27 3.45
C GLU A 623 13.47 25.25 2.13
N ALA A 624 12.20 24.89 2.19
CA ALA A 624 11.34 24.76 1.02
C ALA A 624 9.93 25.25 1.32
N SER A 625 9.19 25.65 0.29
CA SER A 625 7.78 25.99 0.39
C SER A 625 6.93 24.72 0.61
N GLU A 626 5.72 24.89 1.13
CA GLU A 626 4.74 23.80 1.29
C GLU A 626 4.41 23.08 -0.03
N GLY A 627 4.64 23.71 -1.19
CA GLY A 627 4.39 23.12 -2.51
C GLY A 627 5.42 22.06 -2.93
N CYS A 628 6.54 21.98 -2.21
CA CYS A 628 7.59 21.00 -2.46
C CYS A 628 7.52 19.83 -1.46
N GLU A 629 7.80 18.63 -1.92
CA GLU A 629 8.11 17.49 -1.06
C GLU A 629 9.63 17.41 -0.86
N ILE A 630 10.03 17.15 0.37
CA ILE A 630 11.40 16.86 0.75
C ILE A 630 11.47 15.41 1.20
N SER A 631 12.26 14.62 0.48
CA SER A 631 12.56 13.23 0.85
C SER A 631 14.06 13.02 0.96
N VAL A 632 14.50 12.22 1.91
CA VAL A 632 15.91 11.95 2.14
C VAL A 632 16.18 10.48 2.14
N LYS A 633 17.24 10.07 1.43
CA LYS A 633 17.75 8.70 1.44
C LYS A 633 19.21 8.69 1.89
N GLU A 634 19.64 7.65 2.56
CA GLU A 634 21.04 7.48 2.97
C GLU A 634 21.60 6.12 2.53
N LYS A 635 22.85 6.12 2.10
CA LYS A 635 23.60 4.92 1.74
C LYS A 635 25.10 5.14 1.99
N ASN A 636 25.72 4.20 2.70
CA ASN A 636 27.17 4.21 2.97
C ASN A 636 27.68 5.53 3.58
N GLY A 637 26.86 6.22 4.38
CA GLY A 637 27.19 7.50 4.98
C GLY A 637 27.04 8.73 4.07
N GLU A 638 26.58 8.55 2.84
CA GLU A 638 26.17 9.62 1.93
C GLU A 638 24.67 9.91 2.12
N THR A 639 24.30 11.17 2.05
CA THR A 639 22.92 11.67 2.18
C THR A 639 22.46 12.24 0.84
N TYR A 640 21.34 11.76 0.35
CA TYR A 640 20.70 12.19 -0.89
C TYR A 640 19.40 12.90 -0.59
N LEU A 641 19.28 14.15 -1.02
CA LEU A 641 18.13 15.01 -0.83
C LEU A 641 17.32 15.06 -2.13
N PHE A 642 16.09 14.61 -2.12
CA PHE A 642 15.13 14.72 -3.21
C PHE A 642 14.20 15.90 -2.94
N VAL A 643 14.07 16.79 -3.90
CA VAL A 643 13.18 17.95 -3.86
C VAL A 643 12.25 17.89 -5.06
N LEU A 644 10.95 17.83 -4.80
CA LEU A 644 9.91 17.56 -5.80
C LEU A 644 8.87 18.69 -5.76
N ASN A 645 8.79 19.50 -6.82
CA ASN A 645 7.77 20.54 -6.97
C ASN A 645 6.50 19.97 -7.60
N TYR A 646 5.40 19.90 -6.84
CA TYR A 646 4.10 19.39 -7.32
C TYR A 646 3.20 20.45 -7.94
N LEU A 647 3.64 21.70 -7.99
CA LEU A 647 2.82 22.81 -8.46
C LEU A 647 3.10 23.15 -9.93
N ALA A 648 2.07 23.62 -10.62
CA ALA A 648 2.15 24.16 -11.99
C ALA A 648 2.76 25.57 -12.03
N LYS A 649 3.69 25.87 -11.11
CA LYS A 649 4.40 27.15 -11.00
C LYS A 649 5.75 26.96 -10.36
N GLU A 650 6.63 27.93 -10.55
CA GLU A 650 7.95 27.95 -9.92
C GLU A 650 7.85 27.93 -8.39
N GLN A 651 8.83 27.25 -7.76
CA GLN A 651 9.02 27.23 -6.33
C GLN A 651 10.48 27.53 -6.00
N GLU A 652 10.70 28.28 -4.95
CA GLU A 652 12.04 28.57 -4.43
C GLU A 652 12.35 27.67 -3.24
N ILE A 653 13.59 27.17 -3.20
CA ILE A 653 14.17 26.47 -2.05
C ILE A 653 15.50 27.12 -1.68
N CYS A 654 15.96 26.96 -0.44
CA CYS A 654 17.26 27.38 0.00
C CYS A 654 18.05 26.18 0.55
N LEU A 655 19.16 25.85 -0.13
CA LEU A 655 20.14 24.87 0.36
C LEU A 655 21.06 25.55 1.36
N LYS A 656 20.93 25.25 2.64
CA LYS A 656 21.69 25.90 3.73
C LYS A 656 23.11 25.36 3.85
N VAL A 657 23.37 24.21 3.29
CA VAL A 657 24.69 23.56 3.24
C VAL A 657 25.10 23.30 1.79
N PRO A 658 26.43 23.19 1.53
CA PRO A 658 26.90 22.81 0.19
C PRO A 658 26.34 21.45 -0.24
N CYS A 659 25.80 21.37 -1.47
CA CYS A 659 25.27 20.16 -2.06
C CYS A 659 25.83 19.99 -3.48
N GLU A 660 25.98 18.75 -3.95
CA GLU A 660 26.24 18.46 -5.35
C GLU A 660 24.93 18.19 -6.06
N ASP A 661 24.60 18.95 -7.11
CA ASP A 661 23.48 18.61 -8.01
C ASP A 661 23.85 17.35 -8.79
N MET A 662 23.05 16.29 -8.60
CA MET A 662 23.35 14.98 -9.17
C MET A 662 23.26 14.94 -10.71
N ASP A 663 22.55 15.88 -11.34
CA ASP A 663 22.48 15.97 -12.80
C ASP A 663 23.70 16.66 -13.41
N THR A 664 24.12 17.80 -12.83
CA THR A 664 25.19 18.64 -13.37
C THR A 664 26.56 18.35 -12.78
N LYS A 665 26.60 17.68 -11.62
CA LYS A 665 27.78 17.44 -10.79
C LYS A 665 28.44 18.73 -10.25
N GLU A 666 27.70 19.83 -10.29
CA GLU A 666 28.15 21.11 -9.75
C GLU A 666 27.82 21.22 -8.27
N SER A 667 28.67 21.94 -7.53
CA SER A 667 28.38 22.30 -6.13
C SER A 667 27.43 23.48 -6.09
N VAL A 668 26.35 23.37 -5.35
CA VAL A 668 25.29 24.37 -5.22
C VAL A 668 24.99 24.61 -3.75
N GLN A 669 24.80 25.89 -3.37
CA GLN A 669 24.37 26.35 -2.05
C GLN A 669 23.57 27.65 -2.19
N GLY A 670 22.60 27.89 -1.31
CA GLY A 670 21.76 29.09 -1.33
C GLY A 670 20.46 28.85 -2.10
N ASN A 671 19.88 29.92 -2.65
CA ASN A 671 18.57 29.86 -3.30
C ASN A 671 18.64 29.18 -4.66
N VAL A 672 17.68 28.26 -4.88
CA VAL A 672 17.47 27.55 -6.15
C VAL A 672 15.99 27.66 -6.52
N VAL A 673 15.73 27.95 -7.78
CA VAL A 673 14.36 27.98 -8.33
C VAL A 673 14.08 26.68 -9.08
N LEU A 674 13.02 25.99 -8.71
CA LEU A 674 12.48 24.85 -9.44
C LEU A 674 11.33 25.31 -10.33
N ALA A 675 11.38 24.96 -11.60
CA ALA A 675 10.28 25.20 -12.53
C ALA A 675 9.02 24.37 -12.15
N ALA A 676 7.90 24.62 -12.83
CA ALA A 676 6.67 23.83 -12.66
C ALA A 676 6.96 22.34 -12.85
N TYR A 677 6.56 21.50 -11.88
CA TYR A 677 6.77 20.04 -11.86
C TYR A 677 8.22 19.57 -11.90
N GLU A 678 9.18 20.49 -11.68
CA GLU A 678 10.60 20.13 -11.66
C GLU A 678 10.97 19.34 -10.41
N THR A 679 11.92 18.42 -10.60
CA THR A 679 12.52 17.63 -9.54
C THR A 679 14.02 17.81 -9.52
N LYS A 680 14.63 17.83 -8.34
CA LYS A 680 16.08 17.87 -8.16
C LYS A 680 16.52 16.81 -7.17
N VAL A 681 17.70 16.28 -7.39
CA VAL A 681 18.36 15.37 -6.45
C VAL A 681 19.75 15.92 -6.15
N TYR A 682 20.03 16.08 -4.87
CA TYR A 682 21.29 16.59 -4.38
C TYR A 682 21.99 15.56 -3.50
N ARG A 683 23.30 15.45 -3.61
CA ARG A 683 24.13 14.80 -2.60
C ARG A 683 24.62 15.88 -1.63
N VAL A 684 24.34 15.74 -0.34
CA VAL A 684 24.79 16.68 0.70
C VAL A 684 26.29 16.50 0.88
N LEU A 685 27.05 17.59 0.74
CA LEU A 685 28.51 17.59 0.93
C LEU A 685 28.83 17.82 2.42
N LYS A 686 29.78 17.04 2.94
CA LYS A 686 30.23 17.11 4.35
C LYS A 686 31.26 18.22 4.53
#